data_8421f39b5158c3a762be9b6de6ebbee9
#
_entry.id   8421f39b5158c3a762be9b6de6ebbee9
#
_cell.length_a   1.000
_cell.length_b   1.000
_cell.length_c   1.000
_cell.angle_alpha   90.00
_cell.angle_beta   90.00
_cell.angle_gamma   90.00
#
_symmetry.space_group_name_H-M   'P 1'
#
loop_
_entity.id
_entity.type
_entity.pdbx_description
1 polymer ?
#
loop_
_entity_poly.entity_id
_entity_poly.type
_entity_poly.pdbx_seq_one_letter_code
_entity_poly.pdbx_strand_id
1 'polypeptide(L)'
;MRKFCFLLCLLAGTSEAATYTVKVGQGQVKVEWYADGVVRVVKTPTTAEFVRKSLAVTAAPKEIKVKVKETQDTLFLSDSRIQIAVAKHSGEIVYRMAKRAEIVREASEAVFTSVDDAGRKSWKVKQGFRLEKDEAIYGLGILQNGKMSQRGVNRQLRPGNTEDGVLFFQSEKGYGIYWDNYSPTNISDKGTEVAFSSEVGDAVDYYFIYGGNADGVVSGVRELTGDVPMLPLWSYGFMQSRERYKSQQELLDVLHRYRKDGVPIDCMIQDWQYWGNNYLWNAMEFMSESFPNPKAMIDEVHAQNAKCMISIWSSFGPMTKPYRQLDEKGLLFDIKTWPQSGISHQWPPRQDYPSGVRVYNCYSSEARDIYWENLKRIYDLGMDGWWMDSTEPDHFNWQPADFDRQTGMGSYRSVLCAFPLMTVGGVYDHQRAESDSSRVFILTRSCTFGQQRYGANVWSGDVVSTWDMLRKQVPAGLNFSLTGNPNFNSDLGGFFAGSYNRSWKGKPAYENPAYHELYARWTQQGVFTPMMRSHGADVPRELYYYGKAGEPVYDALLGAIKLRYRLLPYIYSTSWSVSKRRDTFMRALVMDFPTDAKAKSLNDEYMFGRAILATPILNAQYTPEVVRHDADANAGWDKNTGRTQMNAMENVDFSHPSEHTAYLPAGSRWYYFHNGKVYDGGQDVKLEIPFSEIPFFIRGGSILPIGPDVQYSSEKAWDNLEIRVYPGSDAEFTLYEDRGDGYDYEQGKYSEIPMTWNNRTRTLTIHNRRGSFRGMTAEKTFRVTLPDGKHKTVDYNGKKIAIKL
;
A
#
# COMPACT_ATOMS: atom_id res chain seq x y z
N MET A 1 -15.21 -33.73 51.58
CA MET A 1 -16.12 -32.68 51.06
C MET A 1 -15.53 -31.32 51.41
N ARG A 2 -14.78 -30.73 50.49
CA ARG A 2 -14.34 -29.33 50.57
C ARG A 2 -14.94 -28.61 49.38
N LYS A 3 -15.91 -27.74 49.64
CA LYS A 3 -16.53 -26.84 48.69
C LYS A 3 -15.50 -25.75 48.34
N PHE A 4 -15.06 -25.68 47.09
CA PHE A 4 -14.37 -24.53 46.54
C PHE A 4 -15.44 -23.51 46.12
N CYS A 5 -15.54 -22.41 46.86
CA CYS A 5 -16.28 -21.22 46.46
C CYS A 5 -15.52 -20.51 45.34
N PHE A 6 -16.14 -20.46 44.17
CA PHE A 6 -15.76 -19.51 43.12
C PHE A 6 -16.34 -18.14 43.51
N LEU A 7 -15.49 -17.20 43.74
CA LEU A 7 -15.86 -15.80 43.94
C LEU A 7 -16.18 -15.17 42.59
N LEU A 8 -17.46 -15.09 42.25
CA LEU A 8 -17.97 -14.27 41.17
C LEU A 8 -17.99 -12.83 41.72
N CYS A 9 -17.00 -12.01 41.44
CA CYS A 9 -17.10 -10.59 41.68
C CYS A 9 -18.04 -9.96 40.68
N LEU A 10 -19.33 -9.89 41.02
CA LEU A 10 -20.27 -8.95 40.43
C LEU A 10 -20.08 -7.61 41.14
N LEU A 11 -19.24 -6.76 40.58
CA LEU A 11 -19.19 -5.33 40.92
C LEU A 11 -20.06 -4.60 39.90
N ALA A 12 -21.16 -4.06 40.39
CA ALA A 12 -22.01 -3.11 39.65
C ALA A 12 -21.29 -1.75 39.59
N GLY A 13 -21.12 -1.23 38.35
CA GLY A 13 -20.93 0.22 38.16
C GLY A 13 -19.61 0.72 37.59
N THR A 14 -19.10 0.10 36.55
CA THR A 14 -18.35 0.71 35.40
C THR A 14 -18.46 -0.26 34.28
N SER A 15 -18.77 0.23 33.06
CA SER A 15 -18.83 -0.64 31.88
C SER A 15 -17.43 -1.18 31.58
N GLU A 16 -17.15 -2.41 31.98
CA GLU A 16 -15.89 -3.08 31.67
C GLU A 16 -15.97 -3.77 30.32
N ALA A 17 -14.88 -3.66 29.55
CA ALA A 17 -14.72 -4.37 28.27
C ALA A 17 -14.89 -5.90 28.48
N ALA A 18 -15.49 -6.59 27.51
CA ALA A 18 -15.69 -8.04 27.59
C ALA A 18 -14.34 -8.78 27.52
N THR A 19 -13.83 -9.15 28.67
CA THR A 19 -12.53 -9.78 28.88
C THR A 19 -12.69 -11.06 29.72
N TYR A 20 -12.09 -12.16 29.27
CA TYR A 20 -12.15 -13.44 29.92
C TYR A 20 -10.76 -14.07 30.04
N THR A 21 -10.41 -14.55 31.20
CA THR A 21 -9.11 -15.17 31.47
C THR A 21 -9.29 -16.62 31.96
N VAL A 22 -8.54 -17.54 31.36
CA VAL A 22 -8.47 -18.95 31.75
C VAL A 22 -7.04 -19.28 32.19
N LYS A 23 -6.89 -19.82 33.37
CA LYS A 23 -5.60 -20.33 33.86
C LYS A 23 -5.30 -21.67 33.16
N VAL A 24 -4.12 -21.83 32.57
CA VAL A 24 -3.66 -23.03 31.88
C VAL A 24 -2.27 -23.39 32.39
N GLY A 25 -2.19 -24.46 33.19
CA GLY A 25 -0.92 -24.84 33.85
C GLY A 25 -0.35 -23.72 34.72
N GLN A 26 0.87 -23.28 34.41
CA GLN A 26 1.53 -22.12 35.04
C GLN A 26 1.23 -20.81 34.34
N GLY A 27 0.63 -20.84 33.15
CA GLY A 27 0.28 -19.70 32.32
C GLY A 27 -1.21 -19.36 32.34
N GLN A 28 -1.59 -18.51 31.40
CA GLN A 28 -2.99 -18.12 31.23
C GLN A 28 -3.28 -17.77 29.76
N VAL A 29 -4.57 -17.86 29.39
CA VAL A 29 -5.15 -17.40 28.12
C VAL A 29 -6.15 -16.29 28.43
N LYS A 30 -5.97 -15.13 27.85
CA LYS A 30 -6.86 -13.98 27.95
C LYS A 30 -7.51 -13.75 26.60
N VAL A 31 -8.83 -13.52 26.57
CA VAL A 31 -9.60 -13.21 25.34
C VAL A 31 -10.33 -11.88 25.57
N GLU A 32 -10.10 -10.92 24.68
CA GLU A 32 -10.66 -9.56 24.76
C GLU A 32 -11.44 -9.24 23.49
N TRP A 33 -12.65 -8.68 23.59
CA TRP A 33 -13.46 -8.27 22.43
C TRP A 33 -13.23 -6.83 22.04
N TYR A 34 -13.05 -6.61 20.73
CA TYR A 34 -12.95 -5.28 20.11
C TYR A 34 -14.17 -4.93 19.28
N ALA A 35 -14.82 -5.93 18.67
CA ALA A 35 -16.09 -5.84 17.97
C ALA A 35 -16.71 -7.23 17.89
N ASP A 36 -17.98 -7.34 17.47
CA ASP A 36 -18.59 -8.65 17.16
C ASP A 36 -17.75 -9.37 16.10
N GLY A 37 -17.23 -10.55 16.43
CA GLY A 37 -16.35 -11.32 15.56
C GLY A 37 -14.89 -10.87 15.55
N VAL A 38 -14.49 -9.88 16.37
CA VAL A 38 -13.11 -9.38 16.45
C VAL A 38 -12.58 -9.49 17.87
N VAL A 39 -11.60 -10.36 18.07
CA VAL A 39 -11.04 -10.64 19.41
C VAL A 39 -9.53 -10.65 19.40
N ARG A 40 -8.94 -10.22 20.51
CA ARG A 40 -7.52 -10.40 20.84
C ARG A 40 -7.37 -11.61 21.75
N VAL A 41 -6.37 -12.43 21.47
CA VAL A 41 -5.95 -13.55 22.30
C VAL A 41 -4.53 -13.32 22.77
N VAL A 42 -4.34 -13.34 24.08
CA VAL A 42 -3.03 -13.26 24.72
C VAL A 42 -2.78 -14.51 25.53
N LYS A 43 -1.69 -15.21 25.25
CA LYS A 43 -1.24 -16.37 26.04
C LYS A 43 0.12 -16.06 26.65
N THR A 44 0.23 -16.27 27.97
CA THR A 44 1.47 -16.06 28.70
C THR A 44 1.95 -17.36 29.35
N PRO A 45 3.27 -17.59 29.42
CA PRO A 45 3.83 -18.79 30.08
C PRO A 45 3.73 -18.75 31.59
N THR A 46 3.34 -17.62 32.16
CA THR A 46 3.15 -17.40 33.61
C THR A 46 1.81 -16.70 33.83
N THR A 47 1.36 -16.63 35.08
CA THR A 47 0.16 -15.88 35.49
C THR A 47 0.43 -14.39 35.69
N ALA A 48 1.63 -13.89 35.39
CA ALA A 48 1.92 -12.46 35.41
C ALA A 48 1.09 -11.72 34.36
N GLU A 49 0.62 -10.53 34.69
CA GLU A 49 -0.16 -9.72 33.80
C GLU A 49 0.70 -9.27 32.60
N PHE A 50 0.16 -9.41 31.42
CA PHE A 50 0.76 -8.89 30.19
C PHE A 50 0.10 -7.56 29.84
N VAL A 51 0.85 -6.48 29.98
CA VAL A 51 0.34 -5.08 29.89
C VAL A 51 0.78 -4.37 28.61
N ARG A 52 1.47 -5.04 27.68
CA ARG A 52 1.93 -4.39 26.46
C ARG A 52 0.75 -3.89 25.62
N LYS A 53 0.77 -2.59 25.31
CA LYS A 53 -0.14 -2.01 24.30
C LYS A 53 0.38 -2.33 22.90
N SER A 54 -0.54 -2.64 22.01
CA SER A 54 -0.22 -2.75 20.59
C SER A 54 0.22 -1.39 20.04
N LEU A 55 1.22 -1.38 19.18
CA LEU A 55 1.61 -0.18 18.41
C LEU A 55 0.73 0.00 17.17
N ALA A 56 0.26 -1.11 16.60
CA ALA A 56 -0.55 -1.14 15.41
C ALA A 56 -2.04 -0.90 15.69
N VAL A 57 -2.58 -1.48 16.76
CA VAL A 57 -4.00 -1.40 17.11
C VAL A 57 -4.27 -0.16 17.94
N THR A 58 -5.14 0.70 17.44
CA THR A 58 -5.53 1.95 18.10
C THR A 58 -6.89 1.85 18.80
N ALA A 59 -7.72 0.87 18.40
CA ALA A 59 -8.99 0.61 19.06
C ALA A 59 -8.79 0.13 20.50
N ALA A 60 -9.74 0.44 21.36
CA ALA A 60 -9.85 -0.12 22.71
C ALA A 60 -10.81 -1.32 22.73
N PRO A 61 -10.64 -2.28 23.63
CA PRO A 61 -11.62 -3.31 23.88
C PRO A 61 -13.00 -2.70 24.18
N LYS A 62 -14.07 -3.32 23.65
CA LYS A 62 -15.44 -2.83 23.77
C LYS A 62 -16.26 -3.70 24.73
N GLU A 63 -17.26 -3.10 25.33
CA GLU A 63 -18.34 -3.80 25.99
C GLU A 63 -19.22 -4.46 24.95
N ILE A 64 -19.18 -5.80 24.90
CA ILE A 64 -19.93 -6.62 23.95
C ILE A 64 -20.69 -7.69 24.73
N LYS A 65 -21.91 -7.97 24.33
CA LYS A 65 -22.73 -9.03 24.95
C LYS A 65 -22.19 -10.41 24.60
N VAL A 66 -21.39 -10.97 25.50
CA VAL A 66 -20.82 -12.33 25.36
C VAL A 66 -21.63 -13.32 26.20
N LYS A 67 -22.09 -14.42 25.58
CA LYS A 67 -22.68 -15.55 26.27
C LYS A 67 -21.58 -16.49 26.73
N VAL A 68 -21.54 -16.79 28.02
CA VAL A 68 -20.57 -17.68 28.62
C VAL A 68 -21.22 -19.01 28.97
N LYS A 69 -20.59 -20.12 28.54
CA LYS A 69 -20.95 -21.47 28.94
C LYS A 69 -19.66 -22.18 29.30
N GLU A 70 -19.64 -22.83 30.44
CA GLU A 70 -18.47 -23.52 30.96
C GLU A 70 -18.77 -25.00 31.20
N THR A 71 -17.83 -25.85 30.84
CA THR A 71 -17.81 -27.29 31.17
C THR A 71 -16.57 -27.58 32.01
N GLN A 72 -16.37 -28.84 32.39
CA GLN A 72 -15.16 -29.24 33.11
C GLN A 72 -13.90 -28.89 32.32
N ASP A 73 -13.90 -29.13 30.99
CA ASP A 73 -12.73 -29.09 30.14
C ASP A 73 -12.66 -27.86 29.22
N THR A 74 -13.78 -27.14 29.02
CA THR A 74 -13.88 -26.11 27.99
C THR A 74 -14.67 -24.90 28.47
N LEU A 75 -14.15 -23.70 28.20
CA LEU A 75 -14.87 -22.42 28.30
C LEU A 75 -15.35 -22.02 26.91
N PHE A 76 -16.67 -21.85 26.75
CA PHE A 76 -17.28 -21.34 25.53
C PHE A 76 -17.70 -19.89 25.72
N LEU A 77 -17.23 -19.03 24.84
CA LEU A 77 -17.52 -17.59 24.79
C LEU A 77 -18.17 -17.29 23.44
N SER A 78 -19.34 -16.67 23.40
CA SER A 78 -20.05 -16.41 22.14
C SER A 78 -20.60 -15.01 22.08
N ASP A 79 -20.27 -14.29 21.00
CA ASP A 79 -20.95 -13.07 20.59
C ASP A 79 -22.06 -13.35 19.56
N SER A 80 -22.51 -12.35 18.80
CA SER A 80 -23.54 -12.50 17.79
C SER A 80 -23.06 -13.24 16.52
N ARG A 81 -21.75 -13.29 16.25
CA ARG A 81 -21.13 -13.79 15.01
C ARG A 81 -20.33 -15.07 15.19
N ILE A 82 -19.57 -15.16 16.29
CA ILE A 82 -18.65 -16.27 16.54
C ILE A 82 -18.82 -16.89 17.92
N GLN A 83 -18.35 -18.12 18.02
CA GLN A 83 -18.11 -18.82 19.30
C GLN A 83 -16.65 -19.19 19.38
N ILE A 84 -16.05 -18.92 20.51
CA ILE A 84 -14.69 -19.32 20.88
C ILE A 84 -14.78 -20.41 21.92
N ALA A 85 -14.12 -21.54 21.68
CA ALA A 85 -13.99 -22.62 22.65
C ALA A 85 -12.54 -22.69 23.10
N VAL A 86 -12.27 -22.42 24.39
CA VAL A 86 -10.95 -22.46 25.00
C VAL A 86 -10.82 -23.75 25.81
N ALA A 87 -9.89 -24.62 25.45
CA ALA A 87 -9.58 -25.83 26.21
C ALA A 87 -8.82 -25.46 27.49
N LYS A 88 -9.34 -25.82 28.66
CA LYS A 88 -8.79 -25.38 29.95
C LYS A 88 -7.45 -26.04 30.33
N HIS A 89 -7.15 -27.19 29.78
CA HIS A 89 -5.92 -27.93 30.05
C HIS A 89 -4.76 -27.52 29.16
N SER A 90 -5.02 -27.21 27.88
CA SER A 90 -3.99 -26.89 26.88
C SER A 90 -3.99 -25.41 26.46
N GLY A 91 -5.09 -24.71 26.71
CA GLY A 91 -5.27 -23.34 26.21
C GLY A 91 -5.47 -23.22 24.71
N GLU A 92 -5.68 -24.35 24.01
CA GLU A 92 -6.01 -24.35 22.58
C GLU A 92 -7.37 -23.75 22.32
N ILE A 93 -7.50 -23.03 21.20
CA ILE A 93 -8.70 -22.31 20.83
C ILE A 93 -9.28 -22.86 19.52
N VAL A 94 -10.61 -23.03 19.51
CA VAL A 94 -11.39 -23.34 18.31
C VAL A 94 -12.37 -22.21 18.05
N TYR A 95 -12.29 -21.63 16.85
CA TYR A 95 -13.21 -20.60 16.37
C TYR A 95 -14.33 -21.24 15.54
N ARG A 96 -15.57 -20.88 15.82
CA ARG A 96 -16.76 -21.38 15.14
C ARG A 96 -17.70 -20.24 14.76
N MET A 97 -18.45 -20.38 13.68
CA MET A 97 -19.60 -19.50 13.43
C MET A 97 -20.65 -19.68 14.53
N ALA A 98 -21.51 -18.70 14.72
CA ALA A 98 -22.61 -18.76 15.71
C ALA A 98 -23.51 -19.99 15.54
N LYS A 99 -23.59 -20.56 14.32
CA LYS A 99 -24.31 -21.81 14.00
C LYS A 99 -23.45 -23.08 14.14
N ARG A 100 -22.30 -23.00 14.81
CA ARG A 100 -21.40 -24.10 15.19
C ARG A 100 -20.52 -24.72 14.09
N ALA A 101 -20.52 -24.23 12.85
CA ALA A 101 -19.51 -24.64 11.87
C ALA A 101 -18.14 -24.10 12.29
N GLU A 102 -17.11 -24.96 12.27
CA GLU A 102 -15.74 -24.57 12.57
C GLU A 102 -15.22 -23.65 11.47
N ILE A 103 -14.55 -22.55 11.87
CA ILE A 103 -13.89 -21.62 10.99
C ILE A 103 -12.41 -22.01 10.88
N VAL A 104 -11.75 -22.05 12.03
CA VAL A 104 -10.34 -22.40 12.18
C VAL A 104 -10.07 -22.82 13.63
N ARG A 105 -9.01 -23.57 13.85
CA ARG A 105 -8.50 -23.87 15.19
C ARG A 105 -7.00 -23.66 15.29
N GLU A 106 -6.52 -23.44 16.48
CA GLU A 106 -5.08 -23.58 16.74
C GLU A 106 -4.65 -25.04 16.53
N ALA A 107 -3.44 -25.20 16.01
CA ALA A 107 -2.92 -26.53 15.64
C ALA A 107 -2.35 -27.30 16.85
N SER A 108 -1.92 -26.56 17.87
CA SER A 108 -1.31 -27.07 19.10
C SER A 108 -1.32 -26.01 20.20
N GLU A 109 -0.86 -26.37 21.38
CA GLU A 109 -0.55 -25.44 22.46
C GLU A 109 0.47 -24.37 21.98
N ALA A 110 0.43 -23.18 22.60
CA ALA A 110 1.43 -22.15 22.41
C ALA A 110 2.81 -22.64 22.89
N VAL A 111 3.86 -22.34 22.10
CA VAL A 111 5.23 -22.75 22.45
C VAL A 111 6.02 -21.53 22.91
N PHE A 112 6.65 -21.67 24.08
CA PHE A 112 7.53 -20.67 24.69
C PHE A 112 8.90 -21.28 24.93
N THR A 113 9.93 -20.78 24.25
CA THR A 113 11.32 -21.18 24.46
C THR A 113 12.09 -20.00 25.04
N SER A 114 12.68 -20.17 26.24
CA SER A 114 13.41 -19.09 26.92
C SER A 114 14.60 -18.62 26.10
N VAL A 115 14.72 -17.29 25.99
CA VAL A 115 15.83 -16.60 25.30
C VAL A 115 16.34 -15.46 26.19
N ASP A 116 17.59 -15.09 25.98
CA ASP A 116 18.14 -13.83 26.48
C ASP A 116 17.94 -12.76 25.37
N ASP A 117 17.31 -11.66 25.74
CA ASP A 117 17.08 -10.53 24.86
C ASP A 117 17.84 -9.30 25.40
N ALA A 118 19.08 -9.17 24.98
CA ALA A 118 19.99 -8.10 25.44
C ALA A 118 20.09 -7.97 26.96
N GLY A 119 20.24 -9.11 27.64
CA GLY A 119 20.33 -9.21 29.09
C GLY A 119 18.99 -9.33 29.83
N ARG A 120 17.86 -9.31 29.12
CA ARG A 120 16.51 -9.49 29.65
C ARG A 120 15.99 -10.91 29.31
N LYS A 121 15.50 -11.62 30.28
CA LYS A 121 14.82 -12.89 30.04
C LYS A 121 13.53 -12.65 29.26
N SER A 122 13.39 -13.32 28.15
CA SER A 122 12.22 -13.28 27.26
C SER A 122 11.98 -14.66 26.67
N TRP A 123 11.14 -14.73 25.62
CA TRP A 123 10.75 -16.00 25.02
C TRP A 123 10.78 -15.88 23.48
N LYS A 124 11.23 -16.93 22.81
CA LYS A 124 10.82 -17.22 21.46
C LYS A 124 9.40 -17.76 21.52
N VAL A 125 8.46 -17.15 20.80
CA VAL A 125 7.05 -17.49 20.88
C VAL A 125 6.53 -18.04 19.58
N LYS A 126 5.71 -19.09 19.62
CA LYS A 126 5.13 -19.72 18.43
C LYS A 126 3.67 -20.11 18.68
N GLN A 127 2.80 -19.89 17.66
CA GLN A 127 1.46 -20.46 17.57
C GLN A 127 1.17 -20.91 16.13
N GLY A 128 0.63 -22.10 15.97
CA GLY A 128 0.16 -22.62 14.70
C GLY A 128 -1.36 -22.61 14.61
N PHE A 129 -1.87 -22.55 13.39
CA PHE A 129 -3.27 -22.61 13.04
C PHE A 129 -3.50 -23.75 12.02
N ARG A 130 -4.51 -24.57 12.25
CA ARG A 130 -4.84 -25.68 11.37
C ARG A 130 -5.77 -25.21 10.26
N LEU A 131 -5.29 -25.32 9.02
CA LEU A 131 -6.02 -24.97 7.81
C LEU A 131 -6.34 -26.24 7.02
N GLU A 132 -7.39 -26.18 6.22
CA GLU A 132 -7.65 -27.22 5.23
C GLU A 132 -6.56 -27.19 4.14
N LYS A 133 -6.31 -28.36 3.52
CA LYS A 133 -5.22 -28.51 2.55
C LYS A 133 -5.34 -27.53 1.38
N ASP A 134 -6.57 -27.31 0.90
CA ASP A 134 -6.87 -26.50 -0.28
C ASP A 134 -7.38 -25.09 0.10
N GLU A 135 -7.37 -24.73 1.37
CA GLU A 135 -7.77 -23.41 1.85
C GLU A 135 -6.73 -22.37 1.44
N ALA A 136 -7.13 -21.40 0.62
CA ALA A 136 -6.26 -20.31 0.20
C ALA A 136 -6.12 -19.26 1.32
N ILE A 137 -4.90 -18.73 1.48
CA ILE A 137 -4.62 -17.56 2.32
C ILE A 137 -3.95 -16.47 1.50
N TYR A 138 -4.20 -15.23 1.88
CA TYR A 138 -3.75 -14.01 1.21
C TYR A 138 -3.18 -13.04 2.23
N GLY A 139 -2.34 -12.09 1.79
CA GLY A 139 -1.73 -11.10 2.66
C GLY A 139 -0.24 -11.30 2.79
N LEU A 140 0.31 -11.25 4.02
CA LEU A 140 1.73 -11.31 4.36
C LEU A 140 2.57 -10.13 3.84
N GLY A 141 1.97 -9.11 3.25
CA GLY A 141 2.66 -7.90 2.79
C GLY A 141 3.02 -7.91 1.30
N ILE A 142 4.12 -7.24 0.97
CA ILE A 142 4.66 -7.13 -0.39
C ILE A 142 5.72 -8.23 -0.55
N LEU A 143 5.36 -9.34 -1.19
CA LEU A 143 6.29 -10.44 -1.45
C LEU A 143 6.45 -10.65 -2.96
N GLN A 144 7.71 -10.64 -3.44
CA GLN A 144 8.04 -10.78 -4.87
C GLN A 144 8.07 -12.25 -5.32
N ASN A 145 7.10 -13.05 -4.86
CA ASN A 145 7.02 -14.49 -5.13
C ASN A 145 6.08 -14.85 -6.30
N GLY A 146 5.37 -13.88 -6.86
CA GLY A 146 4.46 -14.07 -7.99
C GLY A 146 3.18 -14.85 -7.68
N LYS A 147 2.89 -15.15 -6.42
CA LYS A 147 1.73 -15.95 -6.01
C LYS A 147 0.58 -15.09 -5.53
N MET A 148 -0.64 -15.43 -5.91
CA MET A 148 -1.83 -14.85 -5.30
C MET A 148 -2.10 -15.53 -3.95
N SER A 149 -2.30 -16.84 -3.91
CA SER A 149 -2.38 -17.56 -2.65
C SER A 149 -1.00 -17.73 -2.02
N GLN A 150 -0.86 -17.35 -0.76
CA GLN A 150 0.39 -17.41 -0.02
C GLN A 150 0.62 -18.77 0.67
N ARG A 151 -0.12 -19.82 0.27
CA ARG A 151 0.12 -21.19 0.75
C ARG A 151 1.52 -21.68 0.35
N GLY A 152 2.14 -22.41 1.25
CA GLY A 152 3.48 -22.94 1.08
C GLY A 152 4.61 -21.92 1.28
N VAL A 153 4.30 -20.71 1.78
CA VAL A 153 5.34 -19.72 2.12
C VAL A 153 6.03 -20.10 3.42
N ASN A 154 7.35 -20.16 3.38
CA ASN A 154 8.21 -20.47 4.53
C ASN A 154 9.38 -19.49 4.53
N ARG A 155 9.28 -18.43 5.36
CA ARG A 155 10.29 -17.37 5.40
C ARG A 155 10.17 -16.49 6.63
N GLN A 156 11.18 -15.68 6.87
CA GLN A 156 11.11 -14.59 7.83
C GLN A 156 10.36 -13.39 7.21
N LEU A 157 9.41 -12.86 7.97
CA LEU A 157 8.68 -11.64 7.65
C LEU A 157 9.28 -10.49 8.47
N ARG A 158 9.69 -9.45 7.78
CA ARG A 158 10.19 -8.19 8.33
C ARG A 158 10.11 -7.11 7.27
N PRO A 159 10.12 -5.82 7.63
CA PRO A 159 10.29 -4.73 6.68
C PRO A 159 11.60 -4.84 5.91
N GLY A 160 11.62 -4.44 4.64
CA GLY A 160 12.81 -4.48 3.80
C GLY A 160 12.65 -3.73 2.48
N ASN A 161 13.73 -3.63 1.73
CA ASN A 161 13.70 -3.12 0.36
C ASN A 161 13.23 -4.24 -0.59
N THR A 162 12.38 -3.92 -1.55
CA THR A 162 11.71 -4.80 -2.53
C THR A 162 10.69 -5.79 -1.97
N GLU A 163 10.88 -6.25 -0.75
CA GLU A 163 9.93 -7.13 -0.06
C GLU A 163 9.68 -6.61 1.35
N ASP A 164 8.41 -6.55 1.74
CA ASP A 164 7.97 -5.99 3.01
C ASP A 164 6.98 -6.93 3.69
N GLY A 165 7.44 -7.59 4.75
CA GLY A 165 6.68 -8.63 5.45
C GLY A 165 5.72 -8.07 6.48
N VAL A 166 4.41 -8.28 6.29
CA VAL A 166 3.36 -7.91 7.24
C VAL A 166 2.84 -9.16 7.96
N LEU A 167 2.77 -9.10 9.29
CA LEU A 167 2.40 -10.24 10.15
C LEU A 167 0.88 -10.46 10.19
N PHE A 168 0.28 -10.53 9.00
CA PHE A 168 -1.15 -10.73 8.83
C PHE A 168 -1.45 -11.59 7.61
N PHE A 169 -2.38 -12.54 7.77
CA PHE A 169 -3.02 -13.20 6.65
C PHE A 169 -4.54 -13.24 6.82
N GLN A 170 -5.26 -13.32 5.71
CA GLN A 170 -6.67 -13.66 5.70
C GLN A 170 -6.95 -14.90 4.83
N SER A 171 -7.96 -15.66 5.21
CA SER A 171 -8.41 -16.86 4.52
C SER A 171 -9.60 -16.57 3.59
N GLU A 172 -9.70 -17.35 2.50
CA GLU A 172 -10.89 -17.37 1.63
C GLU A 172 -12.19 -17.67 2.39
N LYS A 173 -12.11 -18.26 3.59
CA LYS A 173 -13.24 -18.48 4.49
C LYS A 173 -13.73 -17.21 5.21
N GLY A 174 -13.15 -16.06 4.93
CA GLY A 174 -13.57 -14.75 5.47
C GLY A 174 -13.15 -14.50 6.92
N TYR A 175 -12.00 -14.99 7.33
CA TYR A 175 -11.36 -14.62 8.59
C TYR A 175 -9.92 -14.17 8.35
N GLY A 176 -9.38 -13.37 9.28
CA GLY A 176 -7.98 -12.95 9.31
C GLY A 176 -7.33 -13.19 10.65
N ILE A 177 -6.01 -13.38 10.62
CA ILE A 177 -5.15 -13.49 11.79
C ILE A 177 -4.09 -12.40 11.71
N TYR A 178 -4.09 -11.50 12.68
CA TYR A 178 -3.01 -10.54 12.89
C TYR A 178 -2.15 -10.99 14.08
N TRP A 179 -0.87 -11.21 13.82
CA TRP A 179 0.13 -11.57 14.83
C TRP A 179 0.79 -10.31 15.38
N ASP A 180 0.43 -9.88 16.60
CA ASP A 180 0.89 -8.65 17.22
C ASP A 180 2.23 -8.83 17.93
N ASN A 181 3.27 -8.91 17.13
CA ASN A 181 4.65 -8.98 17.59
C ASN A 181 5.52 -8.15 16.63
N TYR A 182 6.52 -7.45 17.15
CA TYR A 182 7.38 -6.55 16.38
C TYR A 182 8.82 -7.06 16.23
N SER A 183 9.09 -8.26 16.68
CA SER A 183 10.33 -8.97 16.43
C SER A 183 10.31 -9.65 15.05
N PRO A 184 11.46 -9.89 14.38
CA PRO A 184 11.51 -10.72 13.21
C PRO A 184 10.77 -12.03 13.43
N THR A 185 9.83 -12.34 12.54
CA THR A 185 8.89 -13.46 12.72
C THR A 185 8.92 -14.36 11.50
N ASN A 186 9.12 -15.65 11.72
CA ASN A 186 8.99 -16.64 10.67
C ASN A 186 7.54 -17.07 10.50
N ILE A 187 7.07 -17.08 9.24
CA ILE A 187 5.88 -17.84 8.86
C ILE A 187 6.32 -19.19 8.30
N SER A 188 5.60 -20.24 8.64
CA SER A 188 5.80 -21.57 8.08
C SER A 188 4.48 -22.21 7.73
N ASP A 189 4.35 -22.74 6.49
CA ASP A 189 3.21 -23.52 6.04
C ASP A 189 3.66 -24.95 5.75
N LYS A 190 3.16 -25.90 6.53
CA LYS A 190 3.42 -27.35 6.42
C LYS A 190 2.22 -28.10 5.83
N GLY A 191 1.44 -27.46 4.99
CA GLY A 191 0.28 -28.04 4.31
C GLY A 191 -1.02 -27.96 5.10
N THR A 192 -1.06 -28.45 6.33
CA THR A 192 -2.25 -28.36 7.20
C THR A 192 -2.04 -27.47 8.43
N GLU A 193 -0.85 -26.94 8.60
CA GLU A 193 -0.51 -26.01 9.69
C GLU A 193 0.23 -24.79 9.13
N VAL A 194 -0.33 -23.61 9.38
CA VAL A 194 0.35 -22.33 9.19
C VAL A 194 0.69 -21.77 10.57
N ALA A 195 1.97 -21.43 10.78
CA ALA A 195 2.43 -20.98 12.10
C ALA A 195 3.27 -19.70 12.01
N PHE A 196 3.08 -18.80 12.99
CA PHE A 196 3.98 -17.71 13.28
C PHE A 196 4.94 -18.08 14.41
N SER A 197 6.21 -17.70 14.25
CA SER A 197 7.25 -17.89 15.26
C SER A 197 8.16 -16.68 15.33
N SER A 198 8.02 -15.87 16.39
CA SER A 198 8.81 -14.67 16.63
C SER A 198 10.07 -14.97 17.44
N GLU A 199 11.16 -14.26 17.14
CA GLU A 199 12.44 -14.41 17.85
C GLU A 199 12.36 -14.02 19.32
N VAL A 200 11.58 -12.95 19.62
CA VAL A 200 11.38 -12.41 20.95
C VAL A 200 9.93 -12.02 21.18
N GLY A 201 9.38 -12.35 22.34
CA GLY A 201 8.06 -11.93 22.79
C GLY A 201 7.81 -12.37 24.23
N ASP A 202 6.99 -11.62 24.97
CA ASP A 202 6.61 -11.94 26.34
C ASP A 202 5.30 -12.74 26.40
N ALA A 203 4.59 -12.80 25.26
CA ALA A 203 3.34 -13.53 25.06
C ALA A 203 3.18 -13.97 23.62
N VAL A 204 2.37 -15.00 23.39
CA VAL A 204 1.66 -15.18 22.12
C VAL A 204 0.51 -14.20 22.13
N ASP A 205 0.49 -13.28 21.17
CA ASP A 205 -0.46 -12.17 21.09
C ASP A 205 -0.95 -12.04 19.65
N TYR A 206 -2.24 -12.28 19.41
CA TYR A 206 -2.81 -12.18 18.08
C TYR A 206 -4.27 -11.75 18.12
N TYR A 207 -4.73 -11.19 17.00
CA TYR A 207 -6.11 -10.85 16.77
C TYR A 207 -6.73 -11.81 15.76
N PHE A 208 -7.90 -12.34 16.08
CA PHE A 208 -8.77 -13.06 15.17
C PHE A 208 -9.88 -12.14 14.72
N ILE A 209 -10.07 -12.05 13.38
CA ILE A 209 -11.03 -11.14 12.74
C ILE A 209 -11.96 -11.98 11.86
N TYR A 210 -13.23 -12.12 12.20
CA TYR A 210 -14.23 -12.77 11.36
C TYR A 210 -15.03 -11.74 10.58
N GLY A 211 -14.64 -11.53 9.31
CA GLY A 211 -15.33 -10.66 8.38
C GLY A 211 -16.50 -11.32 7.62
N GLY A 212 -16.47 -12.65 7.50
CA GLY A 212 -17.41 -13.42 6.68
C GLY A 212 -17.06 -13.43 5.19
N ASN A 213 -16.28 -12.47 4.73
CA ASN A 213 -15.66 -12.37 3.40
C ASN A 213 -14.44 -11.44 3.48
N ALA A 214 -13.69 -11.29 2.40
CA ALA A 214 -12.45 -10.49 2.38
C ALA A 214 -12.68 -9.00 2.69
N ASP A 215 -13.75 -8.39 2.17
CA ASP A 215 -14.10 -6.98 2.49
C ASP A 215 -14.40 -6.81 3.98
N GLY A 216 -15.13 -7.74 4.57
CA GLY A 216 -15.42 -7.72 6.01
C GLY A 216 -14.17 -7.88 6.87
N VAL A 217 -13.20 -8.69 6.44
CA VAL A 217 -11.89 -8.81 7.11
C VAL A 217 -11.11 -7.50 7.02
N VAL A 218 -11.00 -6.90 5.84
CA VAL A 218 -10.36 -5.57 5.65
C VAL A 218 -11.04 -4.50 6.51
N SER A 219 -12.37 -4.50 6.58
CA SER A 219 -13.10 -3.58 7.45
C SER A 219 -12.77 -3.79 8.92
N GLY A 220 -12.69 -5.04 9.38
CA GLY A 220 -12.29 -5.36 10.77
C GLY A 220 -10.84 -4.96 11.08
N VAL A 221 -9.93 -5.12 10.13
CA VAL A 221 -8.55 -4.62 10.24
C VAL A 221 -8.55 -3.11 10.48
N ARG A 222 -9.27 -2.34 9.67
CA ARG A 222 -9.29 -0.88 9.80
C ARG A 222 -10.06 -0.41 11.05
N GLU A 223 -11.04 -1.17 11.50
CA GLU A 223 -11.68 -0.90 12.79
C GLU A 223 -10.70 -1.04 13.96
N LEU A 224 -9.80 -2.02 13.90
CA LEU A 224 -8.76 -2.20 14.91
C LEU A 224 -7.66 -1.14 14.83
N THR A 225 -7.21 -0.82 13.62
CA THR A 225 -5.94 -0.10 13.41
C THR A 225 -6.09 1.33 12.92
N GLY A 226 -7.32 1.78 12.71
CA GLY A 226 -7.65 3.11 12.20
C GLY A 226 -7.97 3.11 10.69
N ASP A 227 -8.85 4.01 10.31
CA ASP A 227 -9.28 4.21 8.94
C ASP A 227 -8.18 4.88 8.09
N VAL A 228 -8.31 4.77 6.78
CA VAL A 228 -7.43 5.42 5.82
C VAL A 228 -7.89 6.87 5.63
N PRO A 229 -7.05 7.88 5.84
CA PRO A 229 -7.42 9.26 5.55
C PRO A 229 -7.56 9.50 4.04
N MET A 230 -8.36 10.50 3.65
CA MET A 230 -8.37 10.97 2.26
C MET A 230 -7.01 11.53 1.90
N LEU A 231 -6.40 11.02 0.83
CA LEU A 231 -5.22 11.64 0.24
C LEU A 231 -5.61 12.86 -0.60
N PRO A 232 -4.70 13.81 -0.85
CA PRO A 232 -4.98 14.95 -1.70
C PRO A 232 -5.25 14.52 -3.15
N LEU A 233 -6.12 15.23 -3.86
CA LEU A 233 -6.50 14.90 -5.24
C LEU A 233 -5.29 14.76 -6.17
N TRP A 234 -4.31 15.68 -6.05
CA TRP A 234 -3.10 15.68 -6.86
C TRP A 234 -2.28 14.37 -6.74
N SER A 235 -2.38 13.67 -5.60
CA SER A 235 -1.65 12.42 -5.40
C SER A 235 -2.14 11.27 -6.27
N TYR A 236 -3.32 11.40 -6.85
CA TYR A 236 -3.89 10.44 -7.80
C TYR A 236 -3.58 10.77 -9.26
N GLY A 237 -2.96 11.91 -9.56
CA GLY A 237 -2.43 12.25 -10.87
C GLY A 237 -1.12 11.52 -11.18
N PHE A 238 -0.41 12.00 -12.20
CA PHE A 238 0.89 11.47 -12.58
C PHE A 238 2.02 12.23 -11.87
N MET A 239 3.02 11.50 -11.42
CA MET A 239 4.21 12.04 -10.75
C MET A 239 5.47 11.66 -11.52
N GLN A 240 6.36 12.63 -11.73
CA GLN A 240 7.64 12.42 -12.35
C GLN A 240 8.76 12.51 -11.34
N SER A 241 9.61 11.50 -11.34
CA SER A 241 10.79 11.35 -10.51
C SER A 241 11.93 10.73 -11.30
N ARG A 242 13.14 10.83 -10.77
CA ARG A 242 14.34 10.20 -11.30
C ARG A 242 15.38 10.08 -10.18
N GLU A 243 16.17 9.05 -10.18
CA GLU A 243 17.38 8.93 -9.41
C GLU A 243 18.54 9.47 -10.27
N ARG A 244 18.92 10.75 -10.15
CA ARG A 244 18.22 11.89 -9.53
C ARG A 244 18.35 13.11 -10.43
N TYR A 245 17.54 14.11 -10.22
CA TYR A 245 17.80 15.44 -10.79
C TYR A 245 18.98 16.06 -10.05
N LYS A 246 20.01 16.51 -10.81
CA LYS A 246 21.27 16.96 -10.24
C LYS A 246 21.29 18.45 -9.92
N SER A 247 20.29 19.20 -10.36
CA SER A 247 20.14 20.61 -10.10
C SER A 247 18.68 21.05 -10.10
N GLN A 248 18.39 22.19 -9.47
CA GLN A 248 17.07 22.80 -9.53
C GLN A 248 16.64 23.11 -10.97
N GLN A 249 17.60 23.51 -11.85
CA GLN A 249 17.29 23.80 -13.24
C GLN A 249 16.88 22.55 -14.01
N GLU A 250 17.56 21.41 -13.81
CA GLU A 250 17.19 20.15 -14.45
C GLU A 250 15.77 19.72 -14.08
N LEU A 251 15.38 19.85 -12.80
CA LEU A 251 14.03 19.56 -12.34
C LEU A 251 12.99 20.46 -13.01
N LEU A 252 13.26 21.77 -13.05
CA LEU A 252 12.36 22.75 -13.66
C LEU A 252 12.24 22.57 -15.17
N ASP A 253 13.34 22.26 -15.87
CA ASP A 253 13.35 22.01 -17.30
C ASP A 253 12.45 20.83 -17.68
N VAL A 254 12.43 19.78 -16.87
CA VAL A 254 11.52 18.62 -17.07
C VAL A 254 10.06 19.05 -16.96
N LEU A 255 9.71 19.81 -15.92
CA LEU A 255 8.34 20.29 -15.70
C LEU A 255 7.88 21.20 -16.84
N HIS A 256 8.71 22.18 -17.21
CA HIS A 256 8.43 23.10 -18.32
C HIS A 256 8.25 22.35 -19.64
N ARG A 257 9.09 21.33 -19.86
CA ARG A 257 8.98 20.49 -21.05
C ARG A 257 7.67 19.71 -21.08
N TYR A 258 7.26 19.13 -19.97
CA TYR A 258 5.99 18.40 -19.88
C TYR A 258 4.80 19.33 -20.13
N ARG A 259 4.77 20.52 -19.55
CA ARG A 259 3.72 21.52 -19.81
C ARG A 259 3.68 21.94 -21.28
N LYS A 260 4.86 22.18 -21.87
CA LYS A 260 4.99 22.54 -23.31
C LYS A 260 4.49 21.42 -24.22
N ASP A 261 4.83 20.17 -23.91
CA ASP A 261 4.50 19.02 -24.74
C ASP A 261 3.07 18.49 -24.47
N GLY A 262 2.32 19.11 -23.56
CA GLY A 262 0.96 18.73 -23.21
C GLY A 262 0.86 17.39 -22.45
N VAL A 263 1.90 17.03 -21.70
CA VAL A 263 1.93 15.85 -20.83
C VAL A 263 1.34 16.24 -19.47
N PRO A 264 0.23 15.63 -19.06
CA PRO A 264 -0.35 15.92 -17.74
C PRO A 264 0.58 15.47 -16.61
N ILE A 265 0.72 16.34 -15.59
CA ILE A 265 1.54 16.06 -14.41
C ILE A 265 1.05 16.87 -13.22
N ASP A 266 1.00 16.25 -12.05
CA ASP A 266 0.67 16.90 -10.79
C ASP A 266 1.85 17.09 -9.85
N CYS A 267 2.92 16.29 -9.95
CA CYS A 267 4.00 16.36 -8.97
C CYS A 267 5.38 16.08 -9.58
N MET A 268 6.34 16.92 -9.21
CA MET A 268 7.76 16.67 -9.40
C MET A 268 8.37 16.19 -8.09
N ILE A 269 9.23 15.18 -8.16
CA ILE A 269 9.88 14.60 -6.98
C ILE A 269 11.39 14.77 -7.09
N GLN A 270 11.98 15.47 -6.12
CA GLN A 270 13.44 15.57 -5.96
C GLN A 270 13.93 14.42 -5.09
N ASP A 271 14.88 13.67 -5.61
CA ASP A 271 15.57 12.60 -4.91
C ASP A 271 16.81 13.14 -4.15
N TRP A 272 17.60 12.25 -3.60
CA TRP A 272 18.73 12.50 -2.70
C TRP A 272 19.83 13.43 -3.26
N GLN A 273 20.84 13.75 -2.43
CA GLN A 273 21.97 14.66 -2.69
C GLN A 273 21.65 16.14 -2.95
N TYR A 274 20.42 16.62 -2.77
CA TYR A 274 20.15 18.07 -2.69
C TYR A 274 20.90 18.72 -1.50
N TRP A 275 21.34 17.91 -0.54
CA TRP A 275 22.20 18.28 0.58
C TRP A 275 23.70 18.32 0.25
N GLY A 276 24.17 17.81 -0.89
CA GLY A 276 25.57 17.76 -1.30
C GLY A 276 26.21 16.38 -1.18
N ASN A 277 27.05 16.15 -0.18
CA ASN A 277 27.79 14.89 -0.03
C ASN A 277 27.24 13.98 1.09
N ASN A 278 27.84 12.78 1.25
CA ASN A 278 27.36 11.78 2.20
C ASN A 278 27.60 12.15 3.69
N TYR A 279 28.52 13.08 4.02
CA TYR A 279 28.66 13.60 5.37
C TYR A 279 27.52 14.54 5.77
N LEU A 280 26.83 15.09 4.75
CA LEU A 280 25.62 15.91 4.86
C LEU A 280 24.36 15.09 4.60
N TRP A 281 24.46 13.76 4.61
CA TRP A 281 23.34 12.84 4.30
C TRP A 281 22.08 13.21 5.08
N ASN A 282 20.99 13.41 4.35
CA ASN A 282 19.70 13.77 4.90
C ASN A 282 19.73 15.00 5.83
N ALA A 283 20.46 16.05 5.43
CA ALA A 283 20.57 17.27 6.24
C ALA A 283 19.22 17.95 6.48
N MET A 284 18.17 17.58 5.75
CA MET A 284 16.87 18.26 5.72
C MET A 284 17.05 19.75 5.42
N GLU A 285 17.96 20.02 4.50
CA GLU A 285 18.34 21.36 4.04
C GLU A 285 19.01 21.24 2.67
N PHE A 286 18.72 22.19 1.78
CA PHE A 286 19.40 22.29 0.49
C PHE A 286 20.77 22.91 0.69
N MET A 287 21.81 22.10 0.72
CA MET A 287 23.19 22.52 0.95
C MET A 287 24.07 22.37 -0.31
N SER A 288 23.53 21.77 -1.38
CA SER A 288 24.23 21.67 -2.66
C SER A 288 24.17 22.98 -3.42
N GLU A 289 25.31 23.44 -3.98
CA GLU A 289 25.41 24.62 -4.85
C GLU A 289 24.52 24.48 -6.12
N SER A 290 24.14 23.27 -6.50
CA SER A 290 23.24 23.01 -7.63
C SER A 290 21.78 23.35 -7.33
N PHE A 291 21.45 23.65 -6.07
CA PHE A 291 20.12 24.08 -5.61
C PHE A 291 20.21 25.42 -4.88
N PRO A 292 20.65 26.49 -5.57
CA PRO A 292 21.03 27.77 -4.90
C PRO A 292 19.81 28.53 -4.35
N ASN A 293 18.61 28.29 -4.85
CA ASN A 293 17.39 28.94 -4.37
C ASN A 293 16.21 27.95 -4.33
N PRO A 294 16.14 27.05 -3.32
CA PRO A 294 15.09 26.04 -3.23
C PRO A 294 13.69 26.64 -3.09
N LYS A 295 13.55 27.79 -2.42
CA LYS A 295 12.24 28.46 -2.31
C LYS A 295 11.73 28.90 -3.69
N ALA A 296 12.58 29.52 -4.50
CA ALA A 296 12.19 29.93 -5.85
C ALA A 296 11.89 28.71 -6.76
N MET A 297 12.63 27.62 -6.59
CA MET A 297 12.35 26.37 -7.31
C MET A 297 10.95 25.83 -6.97
N ILE A 298 10.62 25.75 -5.69
CA ILE A 298 9.29 25.26 -5.24
C ILE A 298 8.18 26.21 -5.70
N ASP A 299 8.39 27.53 -5.60
CA ASP A 299 7.42 28.52 -6.06
C ASP A 299 7.18 28.42 -7.57
N GLU A 300 8.23 28.16 -8.38
CA GLU A 300 8.09 27.95 -9.82
C GLU A 300 7.32 26.66 -10.12
N VAL A 301 7.59 25.58 -9.39
CA VAL A 301 6.79 24.32 -9.51
C VAL A 301 5.32 24.62 -9.22
N HIS A 302 5.01 25.37 -8.18
CA HIS A 302 3.63 25.78 -7.85
C HIS A 302 3.04 26.70 -8.91
N ALA A 303 3.81 27.64 -9.49
CA ALA A 303 3.36 28.51 -10.57
C ALA A 303 2.96 27.73 -11.83
N GLN A 304 3.57 26.56 -12.05
CA GLN A 304 3.20 25.62 -13.11
C GLN A 304 2.01 24.69 -12.70
N ASN A 305 1.32 24.98 -11.61
CA ASN A 305 0.25 24.14 -11.06
C ASN A 305 0.67 22.68 -10.83
N ALA A 306 1.87 22.48 -10.33
CA ALA A 306 2.38 21.20 -9.89
C ALA A 306 2.76 21.25 -8.42
N LYS A 307 2.92 20.09 -7.79
CA LYS A 307 3.36 19.90 -6.42
C LYS A 307 4.82 19.46 -6.40
N CYS A 308 5.48 19.69 -5.28
CA CYS A 308 6.87 19.30 -5.08
C CYS A 308 7.00 18.33 -3.91
N MET A 309 7.63 17.18 -4.12
CA MET A 309 7.99 16.22 -3.08
C MET A 309 9.51 16.06 -3.02
N ILE A 310 9.99 15.61 -1.88
CA ILE A 310 11.43 15.42 -1.66
C ILE A 310 11.71 14.13 -0.90
N SER A 311 12.83 13.45 -1.24
CA SER A 311 13.26 12.27 -0.51
C SER A 311 13.87 12.66 0.85
N ILE A 312 13.49 11.92 1.88
CA ILE A 312 14.01 12.03 3.25
C ILE A 312 14.26 10.61 3.79
N TRP A 313 15.21 10.50 4.70
CA TRP A 313 15.72 9.23 5.18
C TRP A 313 15.60 9.11 6.70
N SER A 314 15.75 7.88 7.22
CA SER A 314 15.76 7.60 8.67
C SER A 314 17.17 7.66 9.26
N SER A 315 18.15 8.13 8.52
CA SER A 315 19.56 8.20 8.94
C SER A 315 20.16 9.57 8.59
N PHE A 316 21.20 9.95 9.31
CA PHE A 316 21.80 11.28 9.21
C PHE A 316 23.32 11.21 9.10
N GLY A 317 23.89 12.09 8.28
CA GLY A 317 25.32 12.27 8.17
C GLY A 317 25.90 13.12 9.30
N PRO A 318 27.16 12.88 9.70
CA PRO A 318 27.75 13.45 10.92
C PRO A 318 27.94 14.98 10.89
N MET A 319 27.90 15.60 9.71
CA MET A 319 28.03 17.06 9.61
C MET A 319 26.67 17.79 9.67
N THR A 320 25.56 17.06 9.76
CA THR A 320 24.23 17.66 9.77
C THR A 320 23.80 18.17 11.13
N LYS A 321 22.92 19.17 11.15
CA LYS A 321 22.31 19.66 12.39
C LYS A 321 21.49 18.57 13.11
N PRO A 322 20.57 17.84 12.45
CA PRO A 322 19.81 16.78 13.11
C PRO A 322 20.72 15.70 13.72
N TYR A 323 21.81 15.30 13.06
CA TYR A 323 22.76 14.34 13.65
C TYR A 323 23.29 14.84 15.01
N ARG A 324 23.75 16.09 15.07
CA ARG A 324 24.34 16.64 16.33
C ARG A 324 23.30 16.70 17.45
N GLN A 325 22.08 17.16 17.15
CA GLN A 325 20.99 17.23 18.12
C GLN A 325 20.62 15.85 18.66
N LEU A 326 20.59 14.83 17.80
CA LEU A 326 20.27 13.45 18.17
C LEU A 326 21.43 12.78 18.93
N ASP A 327 22.69 13.01 18.50
CA ASP A 327 23.88 12.41 19.12
C ASP A 327 24.11 12.94 20.53
N GLU A 328 23.96 14.25 20.76
CA GLU A 328 24.03 14.88 22.10
C GLU A 328 23.08 14.26 23.11
N LYS A 329 21.97 13.68 22.64
CA LYS A 329 20.95 13.03 23.47
C LYS A 329 21.02 11.50 23.47
N GLY A 330 22.00 10.93 22.78
CA GLY A 330 22.11 9.47 22.64
C GLY A 330 20.98 8.83 21.84
N LEU A 331 20.38 9.55 20.89
CA LEU A 331 19.22 9.15 20.09
C LEU A 331 19.60 8.68 18.69
N LEU A 332 20.87 8.34 18.45
CA LEU A 332 21.35 7.70 17.23
C LEU A 332 21.77 6.25 17.53
N PHE A 333 21.36 5.33 16.64
CA PHE A 333 21.86 3.96 16.67
C PHE A 333 23.19 3.84 15.94
N ASP A 334 24.07 3.03 16.47
CA ASP A 334 25.31 2.66 15.87
C ASP A 334 25.14 1.41 14.98
N ILE A 335 24.25 1.54 13.98
CA ILE A 335 23.89 0.47 13.06
C ILE A 335 24.47 0.79 11.68
N LYS A 336 25.09 -0.21 11.06
CA LYS A 336 25.62 -0.08 9.70
C LYS A 336 24.47 -0.02 8.69
N THR A 337 24.34 1.08 7.95
CA THR A 337 23.28 1.35 6.99
C THR A 337 23.82 1.99 5.71
N TRP A 338 22.94 2.19 4.75
CA TRP A 338 23.25 2.95 3.53
C TRP A 338 23.14 4.46 3.79
N PRO A 339 23.99 5.30 3.20
CA PRO A 339 25.24 4.94 2.52
C PRO A 339 26.29 4.50 3.53
N GLN A 340 26.78 3.32 3.36
CA GLN A 340 27.76 2.58 4.14
C GLN A 340 28.30 3.31 5.36
N SER A 341 27.56 3.28 6.46
CA SER A 341 27.97 3.92 7.68
C SER A 341 29.07 3.11 8.38
N GLY A 342 30.06 3.80 8.87
CA GLY A 342 30.91 3.31 9.90
C GLY A 342 31.02 4.43 10.93
N ILE A 343 31.28 4.12 12.18
CA ILE A 343 31.49 5.14 13.15
C ILE A 343 32.82 5.82 12.81
N SER A 344 32.78 7.08 12.42
CA SER A 344 33.96 7.89 12.34
C SER A 344 33.92 8.91 13.47
N HIS A 345 34.73 8.69 14.49
CA HIS A 345 34.97 9.69 15.52
C HIS A 345 36.05 10.72 15.08
N GLN A 346 36.53 10.60 13.83
CA GLN A 346 37.57 11.43 13.32
C GLN A 346 36.99 12.76 12.81
N TRP A 347 37.46 13.84 13.35
CA TRP A 347 37.12 15.17 12.90
C TRP A 347 38.37 15.87 12.30
N PRO A 348 38.30 16.55 11.13
CA PRO A 348 37.13 16.62 10.25
C PRO A 348 36.83 15.24 9.61
N PRO A 349 35.57 14.96 9.36
CA PRO A 349 35.22 13.68 8.73
C PRO A 349 35.87 13.56 7.37
N ARG A 350 36.35 12.37 7.06
CA ARG A 350 36.90 12.07 5.73
C ARG A 350 35.76 12.10 4.69
N GLN A 351 36.06 12.60 3.50
CA GLN A 351 35.08 12.61 2.38
C GLN A 351 35.00 11.29 1.63
N ASP A 352 35.88 10.34 1.97
CA ASP A 352 35.85 8.99 1.50
C ASP A 352 35.04 8.10 2.47
N TYR A 353 34.80 6.88 2.09
CA TYR A 353 34.15 5.87 2.90
C TYR A 353 35.00 5.48 4.14
N PRO A 354 34.39 5.24 5.30
CA PRO A 354 32.98 5.28 5.66
C PRO A 354 32.44 6.69 5.92
N SER A 355 31.18 6.94 5.53
CA SER A 355 30.56 8.27 5.65
C SER A 355 30.18 8.68 7.08
N GLY A 356 30.11 7.74 8.02
CA GLY A 356 29.67 7.98 9.41
C GLY A 356 28.15 8.21 9.58
N VAL A 357 27.35 7.89 8.60
CA VAL A 357 25.89 7.99 8.65
C VAL A 357 25.32 7.05 9.71
N ARG A 358 24.38 7.54 10.55
CA ARG A 358 23.74 6.75 11.62
C ARG A 358 22.23 6.91 11.60
N VAL A 359 21.54 5.83 11.96
CA VAL A 359 20.07 5.73 12.06
C VAL A 359 19.60 6.40 13.34
N TYR A 360 18.50 7.15 13.27
CA TYR A 360 17.88 7.72 14.45
C TYR A 360 16.95 6.75 15.19
N ASN A 361 16.85 6.92 16.49
CA ASN A 361 15.95 6.10 17.32
C ASN A 361 14.51 6.60 17.24
N CYS A 362 13.77 6.22 16.18
CA CYS A 362 12.39 6.64 15.98
C CYS A 362 11.40 6.14 17.06
N TYR A 363 11.82 5.21 17.93
CA TYR A 363 11.00 4.75 19.06
C TYR A 363 10.92 5.80 20.18
N SER A 364 11.89 6.72 20.27
CA SER A 364 11.83 7.87 21.17
C SER A 364 10.93 8.96 20.59
N SER A 365 9.98 9.47 21.38
CA SER A 365 9.17 10.64 20.99
C SER A 365 10.06 11.86 20.76
N GLU A 366 11.04 12.11 21.65
CA GLU A 366 12.00 13.21 21.53
C GLU A 366 12.80 13.15 20.21
N ALA A 367 13.16 11.93 19.77
CA ALA A 367 13.87 11.79 18.50
C ALA A 367 12.94 12.13 17.30
N ARG A 368 11.64 11.79 17.36
CA ARG A 368 10.67 12.19 16.34
C ARG A 368 10.38 13.69 16.37
N ASP A 369 10.39 14.33 17.55
CA ASP A 369 10.24 15.79 17.69
C ASP A 369 11.44 16.50 17.00
N ILE A 370 12.69 16.05 17.26
CA ILE A 370 13.89 16.57 16.61
C ILE A 370 13.86 16.34 15.10
N TYR A 371 13.39 15.15 14.66
CA TYR A 371 13.23 14.84 13.23
C TYR A 371 12.29 15.87 12.57
N TRP A 372 11.11 16.09 13.16
CA TRP A 372 10.15 17.05 12.62
C TRP A 372 10.65 18.50 12.69
N GLU A 373 11.29 18.93 13.78
CA GLU A 373 11.85 20.28 13.90
C GLU A 373 12.77 20.63 12.71
N ASN A 374 13.58 19.64 12.27
CA ASN A 374 14.46 19.83 11.13
C ASN A 374 13.72 19.74 9.79
N LEU A 375 12.79 18.79 9.64
CA LEU A 375 12.00 18.61 8.43
C LEU A 375 11.07 19.80 8.18
N LYS A 376 10.54 20.41 9.24
CA LYS A 376 9.69 21.61 9.17
C LYS A 376 10.35 22.76 8.40
N ARG A 377 11.66 22.88 8.41
CA ARG A 377 12.36 23.90 7.62
C ARG A 377 12.12 23.74 6.11
N ILE A 378 12.03 22.50 5.63
CA ILE A 378 11.69 22.23 4.23
C ILE A 378 10.17 22.39 4.00
N TYR A 379 9.34 21.97 4.97
CA TYR A 379 7.91 22.20 4.92
C TYR A 379 7.56 23.68 4.79
N ASP A 380 8.23 24.55 5.54
CA ASP A 380 8.03 26.01 5.53
C ASP A 380 8.47 26.67 4.21
N LEU A 381 9.30 25.99 3.39
CA LEU A 381 9.60 26.43 2.01
C LEU A 381 8.44 26.17 1.05
N GLY A 382 7.41 25.38 1.46
CA GLY A 382 6.25 25.03 0.65
C GLY A 382 6.27 23.61 0.10
N MET A 383 7.09 22.69 0.64
CA MET A 383 7.11 21.30 0.21
C MET A 383 5.76 20.62 0.49
N ASP A 384 5.22 19.91 -0.50
CA ASP A 384 3.86 19.37 -0.47
C ASP A 384 3.77 17.93 0.02
N GLY A 385 4.83 17.16 -0.04
CA GLY A 385 4.83 15.76 0.37
C GLY A 385 6.23 15.17 0.60
N TRP A 386 6.25 14.00 1.20
CA TRP A 386 7.46 13.34 1.65
C TRP A 386 7.65 12.00 0.96
N TRP A 387 8.84 11.77 0.44
CA TRP A 387 9.27 10.44 0.06
C TRP A 387 10.21 9.93 1.15
N MET A 388 9.65 9.14 2.08
CA MET A 388 10.36 8.54 3.21
C MET A 388 11.02 7.24 2.76
N ASP A 389 12.24 7.36 2.28
CA ASP A 389 13.05 6.23 1.84
C ASP A 389 13.75 5.55 3.03
N SER A 390 14.10 4.28 2.87
CA SER A 390 14.82 3.48 3.87
C SER A 390 14.18 3.49 5.27
N THR A 391 12.87 3.28 5.31
CA THR A 391 12.11 3.26 6.57
C THR A 391 12.13 1.91 7.29
N GLU A 392 12.89 0.93 6.86
CA GLU A 392 13.11 -0.38 7.52
C GLU A 392 14.18 -0.39 8.64
N PRO A 393 15.21 0.44 8.83
CA PRO A 393 16.09 1.13 7.90
C PRO A 393 16.96 0.17 7.08
N ASP A 394 17.51 0.64 5.96
CA ASP A 394 18.28 -0.19 5.05
C ASP A 394 19.61 -0.66 5.66
N HIS A 395 19.79 -1.97 5.72
CA HIS A 395 20.98 -2.62 6.29
C HIS A 395 21.66 -3.48 5.25
N PHE A 396 22.97 -3.30 5.08
CA PHE A 396 23.75 -4.17 4.21
C PHE A 396 24.19 -5.47 4.87
N ASN A 397 24.49 -5.42 6.16
CA ASN A 397 25.06 -6.57 6.85
C ASN A 397 24.65 -6.54 8.33
N TRP A 398 23.60 -7.27 8.65
CA TRP A 398 23.10 -7.42 10.00
C TRP A 398 24.10 -8.14 10.88
N GLN A 399 24.51 -7.49 11.96
CA GLN A 399 25.37 -8.10 12.98
C GLN A 399 24.53 -8.42 14.22
N PRO A 400 24.88 -9.48 14.98
CA PRO A 400 24.16 -9.82 16.21
C PRO A 400 24.02 -8.63 17.19
N ALA A 401 25.09 -7.82 17.34
CA ALA A 401 25.09 -6.64 18.20
C ALA A 401 24.08 -5.55 17.78
N ASP A 402 23.68 -5.49 16.51
CA ASP A 402 22.67 -4.52 16.04
C ASP A 402 21.31 -4.81 16.67
N PHE A 403 20.99 -6.09 16.85
CA PHE A 403 19.73 -6.53 17.45
C PHE A 403 19.63 -6.27 18.94
N ASP A 404 20.76 -6.18 19.65
CA ASP A 404 20.81 -6.02 21.10
C ASP A 404 20.77 -4.56 21.56
N ARG A 405 20.78 -3.61 20.62
CA ARG A 405 20.73 -2.16 20.94
C ARG A 405 19.43 -1.79 21.62
N GLN A 406 19.53 -0.96 22.67
CA GLN A 406 18.37 -0.51 23.42
C GLN A 406 17.66 0.64 22.71
N THR A 407 16.33 0.58 22.65
CA THR A 407 15.50 1.58 21.95
C THR A 407 14.68 2.46 22.90
N GLY A 408 14.64 2.15 24.18
CA GLY A 408 13.68 2.70 25.14
C GLY A 408 12.33 1.94 25.19
N MET A 409 12.06 1.11 24.17
CA MET A 409 10.90 0.21 24.13
C MET A 409 11.28 -1.27 24.22
N GLY A 410 12.55 -1.56 24.48
CA GLY A 410 13.17 -2.87 24.51
C GLY A 410 14.38 -2.94 23.58
N SER A 411 14.88 -4.15 23.33
CA SER A 411 15.95 -4.34 22.34
C SER A 411 15.46 -4.00 20.94
N TYR A 412 16.36 -3.61 20.05
CA TYR A 412 16.01 -3.39 18.65
C TYR A 412 15.39 -4.65 18.01
N ARG A 413 15.87 -5.85 18.38
CA ARG A 413 15.28 -7.14 18.00
C ARG A 413 13.78 -7.22 18.32
N SER A 414 13.39 -6.76 19.50
CA SER A 414 12.01 -6.88 19.97
C SER A 414 11.02 -5.92 19.29
N VAL A 415 11.52 -4.84 18.62
CA VAL A 415 10.68 -3.77 18.05
C VAL A 415 10.99 -3.46 16.58
N LEU A 416 11.96 -4.13 15.97
CA LEU A 416 12.46 -3.85 14.63
C LEU A 416 11.34 -3.67 13.59
N CYS A 417 10.37 -4.58 13.59
CA CYS A 417 9.28 -4.53 12.59
C CYS A 417 8.30 -3.37 12.79
N ALA A 418 8.41 -2.62 13.88
CA ALA A 418 7.63 -1.40 14.10
C ALA A 418 8.32 -0.12 13.61
N PHE A 419 9.57 -0.20 13.15
CA PHE A 419 10.32 0.98 12.73
C PHE A 419 9.57 1.82 11.68
N PRO A 420 9.02 1.23 10.59
CA PRO A 420 8.26 2.01 9.61
C PRO A 420 7.06 2.73 10.23
N LEU A 421 6.30 2.04 11.09
CA LEU A 421 5.14 2.60 11.76
C LEU A 421 5.49 3.82 12.62
N MET A 422 6.62 3.74 13.34
CA MET A 422 7.06 4.80 14.26
C MET A 422 7.58 6.02 13.50
N THR A 423 8.41 5.82 12.47
CA THR A 423 9.00 6.93 11.72
C THR A 423 7.98 7.61 10.82
N VAL A 424 7.14 6.87 10.10
CA VAL A 424 6.07 7.41 9.26
C VAL A 424 4.99 8.10 10.10
N GLY A 425 4.58 7.44 11.20
CA GLY A 425 3.63 8.03 12.15
C GLY A 425 4.14 9.32 12.76
N GLY A 426 5.42 9.39 13.10
CA GLY A 426 6.05 10.61 13.62
C GLY A 426 5.91 11.80 12.66
N VAL A 427 6.20 11.61 11.37
CA VAL A 427 6.04 12.68 10.37
C VAL A 427 4.57 13.05 10.19
N TYR A 428 3.69 12.05 10.08
CA TYR A 428 2.26 12.29 9.89
C TYR A 428 1.65 13.09 11.04
N ASP A 429 1.86 12.66 12.30
CA ASP A 429 1.26 13.27 13.48
C ASP A 429 1.74 14.71 13.68
N HIS A 430 3.03 14.99 13.45
CA HIS A 430 3.57 16.34 13.57
C HIS A 430 3.03 17.27 12.47
N GLN A 431 3.01 16.83 11.21
CA GLN A 431 2.46 17.66 10.14
C GLN A 431 0.96 17.93 10.33
N ARG A 432 0.21 16.93 10.81
CA ARG A 432 -1.21 17.12 11.16
C ARG A 432 -1.40 18.17 12.27
N ALA A 433 -0.50 18.19 13.25
CA ALA A 433 -0.54 19.18 14.32
C ALA A 433 -0.19 20.61 13.84
N GLU A 434 0.61 20.75 12.78
CA GLU A 434 0.98 22.06 12.22
C GLU A 434 -0.18 22.71 11.47
N SER A 435 -0.95 21.95 10.67
CA SER A 435 -1.97 22.54 9.79
C SER A 435 -3.01 21.53 9.29
N ASP A 436 -4.26 21.99 9.22
CA ASP A 436 -5.36 21.33 8.54
C ASP A 436 -5.54 21.79 7.07
N SER A 437 -4.70 22.72 6.59
CA SER A 437 -4.88 23.35 5.27
C SER A 437 -4.46 22.45 4.10
N SER A 438 -3.54 21.50 4.33
CA SER A 438 -3.09 20.52 3.36
C SER A 438 -3.07 19.13 3.97
N ARG A 439 -3.42 18.12 3.16
CA ARG A 439 -3.35 16.72 3.58
C ARG A 439 -1.92 16.22 3.55
N VAL A 440 -1.56 15.46 4.58
CA VAL A 440 -0.28 14.77 4.60
C VAL A 440 -0.27 13.73 3.49
N PHE A 441 0.76 13.76 2.65
CA PHE A 441 1.04 12.71 1.67
C PHE A 441 2.45 12.20 1.87
N ILE A 442 2.55 10.91 2.12
CA ILE A 442 3.81 10.20 2.32
C ILE A 442 3.91 9.05 1.32
N LEU A 443 5.03 8.98 0.62
CA LEU A 443 5.48 7.79 -0.09
C LEU A 443 6.56 7.14 0.77
N THR A 444 6.40 5.88 1.14
CA THR A 444 7.36 5.18 2.02
C THR A 444 7.73 3.82 1.47
N ARG A 445 8.99 3.38 1.70
CA ARG A 445 9.48 2.11 1.18
C ARG A 445 8.98 0.91 1.96
N SER A 446 8.86 1.03 3.27
CA SER A 446 8.45 -0.08 4.12
C SER A 446 7.23 0.24 4.96
N CYS A 447 6.55 -0.79 5.39
CA CYS A 447 5.40 -0.65 6.26
C CYS A 447 5.32 -1.78 7.29
N THR A 448 4.45 -1.56 8.26
CA THR A 448 3.94 -2.61 9.13
C THR A 448 2.42 -2.51 9.27
N PHE A 449 1.80 -3.49 9.86
CA PHE A 449 0.36 -3.54 10.05
C PHE A 449 -0.17 -2.29 10.76
N GLY A 450 -1.25 -1.70 10.25
CA GLY A 450 -1.86 -0.48 10.81
C GLY A 450 -1.30 0.83 10.28
N GLN A 451 -0.29 0.83 9.40
CA GLN A 451 0.32 2.07 8.88
C GLN A 451 -0.58 2.84 7.90
N GLN A 452 -1.62 2.20 7.33
CA GLN A 452 -2.56 2.85 6.42
C GLN A 452 -3.23 4.11 7.01
N ARG A 453 -3.28 4.22 8.35
CA ARG A 453 -3.87 5.40 9.04
C ARG A 453 -3.05 6.69 8.91
N TYR A 454 -1.83 6.61 8.40
CA TYR A 454 -0.91 7.73 8.30
C TYR A 454 -0.81 8.36 6.90
N GLY A 455 -1.82 8.15 6.03
CA GLY A 455 -1.80 8.76 4.69
C GLY A 455 -0.58 8.36 3.86
N ALA A 456 -0.08 7.16 4.05
CA ALA A 456 1.11 6.66 3.39
C ALA A 456 0.76 5.74 2.21
N ASN A 457 1.44 5.97 1.09
CA ASN A 457 1.52 5.04 -0.03
C ASN A 457 2.85 4.27 0.07
N VAL A 458 2.82 2.96 -0.18
CA VAL A 458 4.02 2.11 -0.13
C VAL A 458 4.36 1.67 -1.54
N TRP A 459 5.62 1.86 -1.95
CA TRP A 459 6.07 1.29 -3.22
C TRP A 459 6.88 0.01 -3.01
N SER A 460 7.00 -0.78 -4.06
CA SER A 460 7.66 -2.09 -4.01
C SER A 460 9.20 -2.04 -3.95
N GLY A 461 9.79 -0.90 -3.57
CA GLY A 461 11.24 -0.73 -3.45
C GLY A 461 11.97 -0.70 -4.80
N ASP A 462 13.28 -0.95 -4.75
CA ASP A 462 14.23 -0.82 -5.86
C ASP A 462 14.22 -2.07 -6.77
N VAL A 463 13.06 -2.34 -7.37
CA VAL A 463 12.86 -3.54 -8.19
C VAL A 463 13.58 -3.44 -9.54
N VAL A 464 14.05 -4.59 -10.04
CA VAL A 464 14.71 -4.65 -11.36
C VAL A 464 13.72 -4.51 -12.51
N SER A 465 14.16 -3.90 -13.61
CA SER A 465 13.38 -3.71 -14.84
C SER A 465 13.35 -5.00 -15.66
N THR A 466 12.45 -5.91 -15.30
CA THR A 466 12.24 -7.18 -16.02
C THR A 466 10.76 -7.51 -16.12
N TRP A 467 10.38 -8.30 -17.12
CA TRP A 467 9.01 -8.81 -17.27
C TRP A 467 8.60 -9.71 -16.09
N ASP A 468 9.51 -10.53 -15.59
CA ASP A 468 9.27 -11.35 -14.40
C ASP A 468 8.90 -10.48 -13.19
N MET A 469 9.61 -9.38 -13.01
CA MET A 469 9.33 -8.46 -11.91
C MET A 469 8.01 -7.72 -12.13
N LEU A 470 7.68 -7.29 -13.36
CA LEU A 470 6.37 -6.69 -13.66
C LEU A 470 5.21 -7.65 -13.33
N ARG A 471 5.33 -8.93 -13.71
CA ARG A 471 4.35 -9.97 -13.35
C ARG A 471 4.15 -10.07 -11.83
N LYS A 472 5.23 -9.97 -11.06
CA LYS A 472 5.18 -10.07 -9.60
C LYS A 472 4.53 -8.88 -8.91
N GLN A 473 4.52 -7.69 -9.56
CA GLN A 473 3.92 -6.49 -8.95
C GLN A 473 2.42 -6.62 -8.74
N VAL A 474 1.72 -7.34 -9.62
CA VAL A 474 0.27 -7.50 -9.50
C VAL A 474 -0.09 -8.29 -8.23
N PRO A 475 0.34 -9.55 -8.03
CA PRO A 475 0.00 -10.30 -6.82
C PRO A 475 0.60 -9.68 -5.56
N ALA A 476 1.76 -8.99 -5.63
CA ALA A 476 2.34 -8.28 -4.50
C ALA A 476 1.41 -7.14 -4.03
N GLY A 477 0.94 -6.29 -4.93
CA GLY A 477 0.00 -5.22 -4.62
C GLY A 477 -1.36 -5.73 -4.13
N LEU A 478 -1.87 -6.83 -4.70
CA LEU A 478 -3.13 -7.44 -4.28
C LEU A 478 -3.04 -8.04 -2.87
N ASN A 479 -1.98 -8.78 -2.56
CA ASN A 479 -1.74 -9.30 -1.23
C ASN A 479 -1.55 -8.19 -0.20
N PHE A 480 -0.83 -7.13 -0.57
CA PHE A 480 -0.67 -5.96 0.27
C PHE A 480 -2.02 -5.27 0.57
N SER A 481 -2.86 -5.09 -0.44
CA SER A 481 -4.22 -4.55 -0.31
C SER A 481 -5.07 -5.38 0.67
N LEU A 482 -4.94 -6.70 0.62
CA LEU A 482 -5.64 -7.64 1.50
C LEU A 482 -5.13 -7.61 2.96
N THR A 483 -3.99 -6.96 3.25
CA THR A 483 -3.58 -6.66 4.63
C THR A 483 -4.28 -5.45 5.26
N GLY A 484 -5.17 -4.78 4.52
CA GLY A 484 -5.88 -3.57 4.95
C GLY A 484 -5.26 -2.27 4.46
N ASN A 485 -4.08 -2.28 3.82
CA ASN A 485 -3.44 -1.10 3.25
C ASN A 485 -3.80 -0.94 1.76
N PRO A 486 -4.57 0.10 1.38
CA PRO A 486 -5.07 0.24 0.01
C PRO A 486 -4.10 0.97 -0.93
N ASN A 487 -3.02 1.56 -0.42
CA ASN A 487 -2.17 2.50 -1.15
C ASN A 487 -0.84 1.85 -1.53
N PHE A 488 -0.74 1.45 -2.78
CA PHE A 488 0.41 0.74 -3.35
C PHE A 488 0.79 1.28 -4.72
N ASN A 489 2.07 1.24 -5.06
CA ASN A 489 2.58 1.35 -6.42
C ASN A 489 3.91 0.62 -6.60
N SER A 490 4.37 0.51 -7.84
CA SER A 490 5.75 0.20 -8.21
C SER A 490 6.32 1.32 -9.07
N ASP A 491 7.64 1.41 -9.15
CA ASP A 491 8.31 2.32 -10.07
C ASP A 491 8.01 1.91 -11.51
N LEU A 492 7.43 2.82 -12.30
CA LEU A 492 7.06 2.51 -13.68
C LEU A 492 8.31 2.26 -14.52
N GLY A 493 8.36 1.05 -15.09
CA GLY A 493 9.51 0.56 -15.85
C GLY A 493 10.58 -0.14 -15.00
N GLY A 494 10.35 -0.31 -13.70
CA GLY A 494 11.30 -0.84 -12.72
C GLY A 494 12.38 0.19 -12.34
N PHE A 495 13.00 0.02 -11.17
CA PHE A 495 14.04 0.95 -10.70
C PHE A 495 15.37 0.75 -11.42
N PHE A 496 15.93 -0.47 -11.42
CA PHE A 496 17.21 -0.78 -12.07
C PHE A 496 17.02 -1.21 -13.53
N ALA A 497 17.31 -0.32 -14.49
CA ALA A 497 17.24 -0.60 -15.93
C ALA A 497 18.61 -0.68 -16.62
N GLY A 498 19.70 -0.67 -15.85
CA GLY A 498 21.06 -0.65 -16.38
C GLY A 498 21.41 -1.84 -17.29
N SER A 499 20.75 -2.99 -17.13
CA SER A 499 20.92 -4.16 -18.00
C SER A 499 20.58 -3.90 -19.46
N TYR A 500 19.72 -2.93 -19.75
CA TYR A 500 19.36 -2.53 -21.11
C TYR A 500 20.38 -1.59 -21.75
N ASN A 501 21.23 -0.89 -20.96
CA ASN A 501 22.28 -0.03 -21.48
C ASN A 501 23.30 -0.83 -22.30
N ARG A 502 23.55 -0.42 -23.53
CA ARG A 502 24.51 -1.05 -24.46
C ARG A 502 24.22 -2.51 -24.83
N SER A 503 23.07 -3.06 -24.41
CA SER A 503 22.69 -4.44 -24.73
C SER A 503 22.17 -4.59 -26.16
N TRP A 504 21.70 -3.52 -26.77
CA TRP A 504 21.21 -3.47 -28.14
C TRP A 504 22.01 -2.44 -28.96
N LYS A 505 22.75 -2.88 -29.96
CA LYS A 505 23.54 -2.03 -30.90
C LYS A 505 24.42 -0.98 -30.19
N GLY A 506 24.85 -1.25 -28.97
CA GLY A 506 25.62 -0.29 -28.15
C GLY A 506 24.87 0.95 -27.67
N LYS A 507 23.55 1.00 -27.88
CA LYS A 507 22.68 2.15 -27.57
C LYS A 507 22.34 2.23 -26.09
N PRO A 508 22.03 3.44 -25.56
CA PRO A 508 21.46 3.58 -24.22
C PRO A 508 20.11 2.91 -24.09
N ALA A 509 19.69 2.57 -22.88
CA ALA A 509 18.44 1.84 -22.64
C ALA A 509 17.20 2.58 -23.14
N TYR A 510 17.16 3.89 -23.06
CA TYR A 510 16.04 4.70 -23.58
C TYR A 510 15.96 4.73 -25.13
N GLU A 511 16.89 4.11 -25.84
CA GLU A 511 16.82 3.82 -27.29
C GLU A 511 16.61 2.31 -27.57
N ASN A 512 16.58 1.45 -26.55
CA ASN A 512 16.45 0.03 -26.66
C ASN A 512 14.96 -0.38 -26.78
N PRO A 513 14.52 -0.96 -27.90
CA PRO A 513 13.12 -1.33 -28.09
C PRO A 513 12.57 -2.30 -27.03
N ALA A 514 13.40 -3.21 -26.48
CA ALA A 514 12.97 -4.11 -25.43
C ALA A 514 12.64 -3.36 -24.12
N TYR A 515 13.38 -2.30 -23.81
CA TYR A 515 13.04 -1.45 -22.67
C TYR A 515 11.85 -0.53 -22.98
N HIS A 516 11.72 -0.06 -24.23
CA HIS A 516 10.53 0.69 -24.65
C HIS A 516 9.24 -0.09 -24.41
N GLU A 517 9.22 -1.38 -24.79
CA GLU A 517 8.05 -2.23 -24.58
C GLU A 517 7.75 -2.42 -23.10
N LEU A 518 8.74 -2.81 -22.31
CA LEU A 518 8.58 -3.03 -20.87
C LEU A 518 8.09 -1.76 -20.16
N TYR A 519 8.73 -0.61 -20.44
CA TYR A 519 8.36 0.66 -19.81
C TYR A 519 6.94 1.10 -20.18
N ALA A 520 6.55 0.96 -21.47
CA ALA A 520 5.21 1.28 -21.91
C ALA A 520 4.16 0.38 -21.22
N ARG A 521 4.38 -0.96 -21.18
CA ARG A 521 3.44 -1.89 -20.54
C ARG A 521 3.35 -1.69 -19.02
N TRP A 522 4.46 -1.38 -18.36
CA TRP A 522 4.45 -1.04 -16.93
C TRP A 522 3.71 0.27 -16.66
N THR A 523 3.89 1.27 -17.51
CA THR A 523 3.15 2.55 -17.42
C THR A 523 1.65 2.35 -17.63
N GLN A 524 1.26 1.49 -18.56
CA GLN A 524 -0.13 1.11 -18.82
C GLN A 524 -0.75 0.40 -17.59
N GLN A 525 -0.03 -0.53 -16.95
CA GLN A 525 -0.47 -1.16 -15.71
C GLN A 525 -0.60 -0.14 -14.57
N GLY A 526 0.31 0.84 -14.50
CA GLY A 526 0.30 1.91 -13.50
C GLY A 526 -0.95 2.81 -13.52
N VAL A 527 -1.73 2.83 -14.61
CA VAL A 527 -3.03 3.53 -14.66
C VAL A 527 -3.99 2.99 -13.59
N PHE A 528 -3.89 1.69 -13.27
CA PHE A 528 -4.75 0.98 -12.33
C PHE A 528 -4.05 0.65 -11.01
N THR A 529 -3.15 1.52 -10.57
CA THR A 529 -2.58 1.52 -9.22
C THR A 529 -3.01 2.79 -8.47
N PRO A 530 -3.07 2.79 -7.14
CA PRO A 530 -3.44 3.98 -6.36
C PRO A 530 -2.57 5.22 -6.66
N MET A 531 -1.25 5.04 -6.78
CA MET A 531 -0.31 6.09 -7.17
C MET A 531 0.34 5.74 -8.50
N MET A 532 0.53 6.74 -9.38
CA MET A 532 1.16 6.59 -10.69
C MET A 532 2.44 7.43 -10.74
N ARG A 533 3.60 6.81 -10.45
CA ARG A 533 4.90 7.46 -10.40
C ARG A 533 5.89 6.86 -11.39
N SER A 534 6.43 7.66 -12.29
CA SER A 534 7.63 7.31 -13.06
C SER A 534 8.87 7.59 -12.23
N HIS A 535 9.71 6.59 -12.02
CA HIS A 535 10.96 6.68 -11.27
C HIS A 535 11.93 5.57 -11.68
N GLY A 536 13.22 5.79 -11.52
CA GLY A 536 14.25 4.78 -11.67
C GLY A 536 15.66 5.36 -11.79
N ALA A 537 16.63 4.47 -11.60
CA ALA A 537 18.06 4.71 -11.80
C ALA A 537 18.51 4.36 -13.22
N ASP A 538 19.74 4.69 -13.55
CA ASP A 538 20.50 4.29 -14.75
C ASP A 538 19.99 4.86 -16.08
N VAL A 539 18.69 5.17 -16.19
CA VAL A 539 18.03 5.56 -17.44
C VAL A 539 17.00 6.63 -17.16
N PRO A 540 16.94 7.72 -17.93
CA PRO A 540 15.88 8.71 -17.80
C PRO A 540 14.51 8.08 -18.09
N ARG A 541 13.49 8.55 -17.37
CA ARG A 541 12.09 8.08 -17.47
C ARG A 541 11.16 9.11 -18.11
N GLU A 542 11.67 10.27 -18.47
CA GLU A 542 10.89 11.32 -19.11
C GLU A 542 10.45 10.89 -20.51
N LEU A 543 9.16 11.11 -20.82
CA LEU A 543 8.52 10.58 -22.04
C LEU A 543 9.27 10.95 -23.33
N TYR A 544 9.80 12.15 -23.40
CA TYR A 544 10.47 12.66 -24.59
C TYR A 544 11.80 11.99 -24.96
N TYR A 545 12.35 11.12 -24.08
CA TYR A 545 13.45 10.22 -24.43
C TYR A 545 12.99 8.97 -25.19
N TYR A 546 11.69 8.68 -25.15
CA TYR A 546 11.09 7.47 -25.76
C TYR A 546 10.36 7.77 -27.07
N GLY A 547 10.59 8.94 -27.64
CA GLY A 547 9.99 9.35 -28.90
C GLY A 547 9.31 10.71 -28.83
N LYS A 548 8.45 10.96 -29.81
CA LYS A 548 7.65 12.19 -29.96
C LYS A 548 6.21 11.85 -30.35
N ALA A 549 5.34 12.83 -30.27
CA ALA A 549 3.93 12.69 -30.68
C ALA A 549 3.80 12.07 -32.07
N GLY A 550 2.97 11.05 -32.19
CA GLY A 550 2.76 10.24 -33.40
C GLY A 550 3.66 8.99 -33.47
N GLU A 551 4.59 8.80 -32.55
CA GLU A 551 5.39 7.58 -32.45
C GLU A 551 4.78 6.61 -31.42
N PRO A 552 4.70 5.30 -31.73
CA PRO A 552 3.90 4.34 -30.94
C PRO A 552 4.23 4.30 -29.44
N VAL A 553 5.51 4.35 -29.08
CA VAL A 553 5.94 4.28 -27.68
C VAL A 553 5.56 5.54 -26.91
N TYR A 554 5.84 6.70 -27.48
CA TYR A 554 5.46 7.98 -26.88
C TYR A 554 3.94 8.10 -26.70
N ASP A 555 3.18 7.73 -27.76
CA ASP A 555 1.72 7.79 -27.73
C ASP A 555 1.12 6.79 -26.72
N ALA A 556 1.74 5.63 -26.53
CA ALA A 556 1.34 4.66 -25.51
C ALA A 556 1.54 5.22 -24.08
N LEU A 557 2.69 5.83 -23.82
CA LEU A 557 3.00 6.44 -22.53
C LEU A 557 2.07 7.64 -22.24
N LEU A 558 1.93 8.55 -23.20
CA LEU A 558 1.06 9.72 -23.07
C LEU A 558 -0.41 9.32 -22.94
N GLY A 559 -0.86 8.32 -23.72
CA GLY A 559 -2.22 7.79 -23.67
C GLY A 559 -2.57 7.20 -22.31
N ALA A 560 -1.63 6.47 -21.69
CA ALA A 560 -1.78 5.95 -20.35
C ALA A 560 -1.96 7.07 -19.31
N ILE A 561 -1.11 8.09 -19.35
CA ILE A 561 -1.21 9.24 -18.44
C ILE A 561 -2.55 9.98 -18.66
N LYS A 562 -2.95 10.27 -19.89
CA LYS A 562 -4.22 10.94 -20.17
C LYS A 562 -5.43 10.12 -19.70
N LEU A 563 -5.41 8.79 -19.87
CA LEU A 563 -6.46 7.93 -19.35
C LEU A 563 -6.56 8.02 -17.83
N ARG A 564 -5.43 8.07 -17.12
CA ARG A 564 -5.40 8.27 -15.66
C ARG A 564 -6.16 9.52 -15.24
N TYR A 565 -5.92 10.64 -15.92
CA TYR A 565 -6.61 11.91 -15.62
C TYR A 565 -8.12 11.87 -15.94
N ARG A 566 -8.50 11.21 -17.03
CA ARG A 566 -9.92 11.02 -17.37
C ARG A 566 -10.66 10.15 -16.35
N LEU A 567 -9.96 9.26 -15.66
CA LEU A 567 -10.52 8.41 -14.60
C LEU A 567 -10.50 9.07 -13.21
N LEU A 568 -9.94 10.27 -13.03
CA LEU A 568 -9.83 10.91 -11.72
C LEU A 568 -11.17 11.06 -10.96
N PRO A 569 -12.32 11.40 -11.60
CA PRO A 569 -13.60 11.45 -10.88
C PRO A 569 -13.99 10.08 -10.28
N TYR A 570 -13.70 9.00 -10.99
CA TYR A 570 -13.89 7.64 -10.49
C TYR A 570 -12.89 7.28 -9.38
N ILE A 571 -11.61 7.58 -9.59
CA ILE A 571 -10.53 7.27 -8.65
C ILE A 571 -10.73 8.02 -7.33
N TYR A 572 -11.04 9.31 -7.39
CA TYR A 572 -11.22 10.13 -6.20
C TYR A 572 -12.49 9.77 -5.42
N SER A 573 -13.57 9.41 -6.13
CA SER A 573 -14.77 8.86 -5.49
C SER A 573 -14.51 7.48 -4.88
N THR A 574 -13.67 6.66 -5.50
CA THR A 574 -13.21 5.38 -4.92
C THR A 574 -12.36 5.62 -3.67
N SER A 575 -11.48 6.64 -3.68
CA SER A 575 -10.70 7.06 -2.50
C SER A 575 -11.61 7.41 -1.32
N TRP A 576 -12.71 8.12 -1.57
CA TRP A 576 -13.72 8.39 -0.55
C TRP A 576 -14.35 7.09 -0.01
N SER A 577 -14.68 6.15 -0.89
CA SER A 577 -15.17 4.82 -0.47
C SER A 577 -14.13 4.06 0.38
N VAL A 578 -12.86 4.14 0.01
CA VAL A 578 -11.75 3.57 0.79
C VAL A 578 -11.67 4.18 2.19
N SER A 579 -11.74 5.50 2.30
CA SER A 579 -11.67 6.22 3.57
C SER A 579 -12.95 6.02 4.41
N LYS A 580 -14.12 6.16 3.82
CA LYS A 580 -15.40 6.22 4.54
C LYS A 580 -16.10 4.88 4.71
N ARG A 581 -15.95 3.97 3.73
CA ARG A 581 -16.62 2.67 3.70
C ARG A 581 -15.66 1.50 3.89
N ARG A 582 -14.37 1.78 4.11
CA ARG A 582 -13.31 0.79 4.28
C ARG A 582 -13.12 -0.12 3.05
N ASP A 583 -13.40 0.41 1.86
CA ASP A 583 -13.17 -0.25 0.57
C ASP A 583 -11.66 -0.29 0.22
N THR A 584 -11.30 -0.82 -0.94
CA THR A 584 -9.91 -0.84 -1.40
C THR A 584 -9.82 -0.59 -2.90
N PHE A 585 -8.66 -0.09 -3.41
CA PHE A 585 -8.44 0.22 -4.82
C PHE A 585 -8.16 -1.04 -5.65
N MET A 586 -7.02 -1.70 -5.36
CA MET A 586 -6.63 -2.93 -6.03
C MET A 586 -7.29 -4.10 -5.31
N ARG A 587 -8.24 -4.74 -5.99
CA ARG A 587 -9.07 -5.79 -5.42
C ARG A 587 -8.75 -7.12 -6.09
N ALA A 588 -8.25 -8.06 -5.34
CA ALA A 588 -8.08 -9.43 -5.83
C ALA A 588 -9.43 -9.99 -6.30
N LEU A 589 -9.43 -10.74 -7.39
CA LEU A 589 -10.69 -11.27 -7.95
C LEU A 589 -11.48 -12.11 -6.95
N VAL A 590 -10.82 -12.78 -6.01
CA VAL A 590 -11.47 -13.52 -4.92
C VAL A 590 -12.37 -12.65 -4.03
N MET A 591 -12.11 -11.33 -3.94
CA MET A 591 -12.95 -10.42 -3.15
C MET A 591 -14.32 -10.21 -3.77
N ASP A 592 -14.40 -10.14 -5.10
CA ASP A 592 -15.61 -9.86 -5.86
C ASP A 592 -16.26 -11.12 -6.45
N PHE A 593 -15.46 -12.19 -6.65
CA PHE A 593 -15.87 -13.44 -7.29
C PHE A 593 -15.43 -14.68 -6.48
N PRO A 594 -15.81 -14.79 -5.20
CA PRO A 594 -15.32 -15.86 -4.31
C PRO A 594 -15.74 -17.27 -4.71
N THR A 595 -16.78 -17.41 -5.55
CA THR A 595 -17.28 -18.70 -6.06
C THR A 595 -16.65 -19.12 -7.38
N ASP A 596 -15.90 -18.23 -8.03
CA ASP A 596 -15.19 -18.52 -9.27
C ASP A 596 -13.84 -19.16 -8.95
N ALA A 597 -13.70 -20.44 -9.30
CA ALA A 597 -12.50 -21.23 -8.96
C ALA A 597 -11.22 -20.67 -9.61
N LYS A 598 -11.30 -20.11 -10.85
CA LYS A 598 -10.16 -19.54 -11.55
C LYS A 598 -9.78 -18.19 -10.93
N ALA A 599 -10.75 -17.37 -10.53
CA ALA A 599 -10.51 -16.06 -9.91
C ALA A 599 -9.70 -16.13 -8.61
N LYS A 600 -9.80 -17.22 -7.84
CA LYS A 600 -9.08 -17.41 -6.58
C LYS A 600 -7.55 -17.44 -6.73
N SER A 601 -7.05 -17.88 -7.87
CA SER A 601 -5.62 -18.10 -8.12
C SER A 601 -5.02 -17.18 -9.16
N LEU A 602 -5.84 -16.41 -9.91
CA LEU A 602 -5.34 -15.46 -10.89
C LEU A 602 -4.46 -14.39 -10.23
N ASN A 603 -3.28 -14.20 -10.81
CA ASN A 603 -2.24 -13.32 -10.31
C ASN A 603 -1.83 -12.23 -11.32
N ASP A 604 -2.56 -12.09 -12.41
CA ASP A 604 -2.28 -11.18 -13.53
C ASP A 604 -3.43 -10.21 -13.85
N GLU A 605 -4.59 -10.40 -13.23
CA GLU A 605 -5.78 -9.58 -13.40
C GLU A 605 -6.40 -9.21 -12.06
N TYR A 606 -7.08 -8.05 -11.99
CA TYR A 606 -7.70 -7.59 -10.75
C TYR A 606 -8.76 -6.52 -11.00
N MET A 607 -9.66 -6.32 -10.03
CA MET A 607 -10.57 -5.18 -10.06
C MET A 607 -9.83 -3.93 -9.53
N PHE A 608 -9.99 -2.82 -10.24
CA PHE A 608 -9.61 -1.49 -9.76
C PHE A 608 -10.86 -0.71 -9.35
N GLY A 609 -11.06 -0.57 -8.05
CA GLY A 609 -12.37 -0.29 -7.49
C GLY A 609 -13.36 -1.42 -7.83
N ARG A 610 -14.66 -1.13 -7.90
CA ARG A 610 -15.70 -2.14 -8.11
C ARG A 610 -16.18 -2.27 -9.56
N ALA A 611 -15.77 -1.34 -10.43
CA ALA A 611 -16.27 -1.27 -11.81
C ALA A 611 -15.27 -1.76 -12.87
N ILE A 612 -13.97 -1.55 -12.67
CA ILE A 612 -12.95 -1.78 -13.70
C ILE A 612 -12.25 -3.12 -13.45
N LEU A 613 -12.24 -4.01 -14.42
CA LEU A 613 -11.35 -5.18 -14.48
C LEU A 613 -10.12 -4.80 -15.28
N ALA A 614 -8.99 -4.64 -14.61
CA ALA A 614 -7.69 -4.42 -15.23
C ALA A 614 -7.11 -5.77 -15.70
N THR A 615 -6.75 -5.85 -16.97
CA THR A 615 -6.15 -7.04 -17.61
C THR A 615 -4.83 -6.67 -18.27
N PRO A 616 -3.80 -6.26 -17.48
CA PRO A 616 -2.57 -5.69 -18.03
C PRO A 616 -1.79 -6.70 -18.88
N ILE A 617 -1.07 -6.19 -19.87
CA ILE A 617 -0.14 -7.00 -20.66
C ILE A 617 1.17 -7.13 -19.87
N LEU A 618 1.49 -8.34 -19.44
CA LEU A 618 2.59 -8.64 -18.53
C LEU A 618 3.70 -9.49 -19.16
N ASN A 619 3.66 -9.66 -20.48
CA ASN A 619 4.64 -10.41 -21.25
C ASN A 619 5.09 -9.60 -22.47
N ALA A 620 6.32 -9.80 -22.90
CA ALA A 620 6.80 -9.22 -24.14
C ALA A 620 6.05 -9.81 -25.33
N GLN A 621 5.63 -8.93 -26.25
CA GLN A 621 4.87 -9.31 -27.44
C GLN A 621 5.60 -8.94 -28.74
N TYR A 622 6.52 -7.97 -28.67
CA TYR A 622 7.27 -7.44 -29.82
C TYR A 622 8.76 -7.68 -29.70
N THR A 623 9.25 -7.86 -28.47
CA THR A 623 10.68 -8.00 -28.20
C THR A 623 10.96 -9.24 -27.37
N PRO A 624 12.21 -9.78 -27.37
CA PRO A 624 12.56 -10.86 -26.47
C PRO A 624 12.58 -10.37 -25.00
N GLU A 625 12.15 -11.21 -24.09
CA GLU A 625 12.31 -10.93 -22.66
C GLU A 625 13.79 -10.95 -22.26
N VAL A 626 14.22 -9.93 -21.50
CA VAL A 626 15.54 -9.93 -20.87
C VAL A 626 15.49 -10.88 -19.68
N VAL A 627 16.14 -12.01 -19.80
CA VAL A 627 16.31 -12.96 -18.70
C VAL A 627 17.58 -12.61 -17.95
N ARG A 628 17.44 -12.22 -16.68
CA ARG A 628 18.57 -12.03 -15.78
C ARG A 628 18.99 -13.39 -15.24
N HIS A 629 20.20 -13.83 -15.55
CA HIS A 629 20.72 -15.13 -15.11
C HIS A 629 21.29 -15.14 -13.69
N ASP A 630 21.35 -14.01 -13.01
CA ASP A 630 21.97 -13.93 -11.69
C ASP A 630 20.97 -14.12 -10.56
N ALA A 631 21.30 -15.02 -9.65
CA ALA A 631 20.56 -15.35 -8.45
C ALA A 631 20.46 -14.17 -7.42
N ASP A 632 21.21 -13.11 -7.63
CA ASP A 632 21.25 -11.93 -6.77
C ASP A 632 20.27 -10.84 -7.27
N ALA A 633 18.97 -11.06 -7.10
CA ALA A 633 17.95 -10.02 -7.26
C ALA A 633 18.17 -8.82 -6.30
N ASN A 634 19.02 -8.99 -5.28
CA ASN A 634 19.41 -7.99 -4.29
C ASN A 634 20.82 -7.44 -4.53
N ALA A 635 21.36 -7.63 -5.74
CA ALA A 635 22.66 -7.05 -6.09
C ALA A 635 22.51 -5.54 -6.17
N GLY A 636 22.87 -4.84 -5.08
CA GLY A 636 22.81 -3.40 -4.96
C GLY A 636 23.59 -2.66 -6.06
N TRP A 637 23.71 -1.39 -5.89
CA TRP A 637 24.20 -0.33 -6.76
C TRP A 637 25.48 -0.64 -7.59
N ASP A 638 26.34 -1.58 -7.17
CA ASP A 638 27.68 -1.81 -7.73
C ASP A 638 27.81 -3.07 -8.59
N LYS A 639 26.76 -3.81 -8.88
CA LYS A 639 26.90 -5.06 -9.64
C LYS A 639 26.61 -4.88 -11.12
N ASN A 640 27.64 -5.04 -11.92
CA ASN A 640 27.59 -5.32 -13.36
C ASN A 640 26.87 -6.65 -13.60
N THR A 641 25.57 -6.63 -13.59
CA THR A 641 24.74 -7.78 -13.88
C THR A 641 24.92 -8.19 -15.34
N GLY A 642 25.06 -9.48 -15.57
CA GLY A 642 25.27 -10.03 -16.91
C GLY A 642 24.27 -9.45 -17.91
N ARG A 643 24.78 -8.84 -18.98
CA ARG A 643 23.96 -8.21 -20.02
C ARG A 643 23.53 -9.26 -21.00
N THR A 644 22.23 -9.49 -21.14
CA THR A 644 21.72 -10.25 -22.27
C THR A 644 21.98 -9.44 -23.54
N GLN A 645 22.78 -9.96 -24.45
CA GLN A 645 23.06 -9.30 -25.73
C GLN A 645 21.84 -9.44 -26.64
N MET A 646 21.31 -8.29 -27.07
CA MET A 646 20.14 -8.20 -27.95
C MET A 646 20.50 -7.76 -29.37
N ASN A 647 21.79 -7.85 -29.75
CA ASN A 647 22.27 -7.36 -31.04
C ASN A 647 21.60 -8.06 -32.25
N ALA A 648 21.10 -9.28 -32.04
CA ALA A 648 20.37 -10.01 -33.08
C ALA A 648 18.91 -9.51 -33.28
N MET A 649 18.40 -8.68 -32.34
CA MET A 649 17.09 -8.07 -32.45
C MET A 649 17.13 -6.99 -33.55
N GLU A 650 16.33 -7.18 -34.60
CA GLU A 650 16.18 -6.20 -35.69
C GLU A 650 15.32 -4.98 -35.22
N ASN A 651 14.98 -4.11 -36.15
CA ASN A 651 14.07 -3.01 -35.88
C ASN A 651 12.70 -3.55 -35.48
N VAL A 652 12.21 -3.14 -34.33
CA VAL A 652 10.92 -3.57 -33.82
C VAL A 652 9.83 -2.63 -34.35
N ASP A 653 8.78 -3.21 -34.88
CA ASP A 653 7.61 -2.46 -35.34
C ASP A 653 6.45 -2.59 -34.35
N PHE A 654 6.20 -1.54 -33.56
CA PHE A 654 5.09 -1.44 -32.61
C PHE A 654 3.76 -1.01 -33.27
N SER A 655 3.71 -0.84 -34.59
CA SER A 655 2.48 -0.37 -35.29
C SER A 655 1.43 -1.48 -35.46
N HIS A 656 1.84 -2.75 -35.37
CA HIS A 656 0.93 -3.88 -35.48
C HIS A 656 0.28 -4.22 -34.15
N PRO A 657 -1.06 -4.54 -34.14
CA PRO A 657 -1.70 -5.08 -32.97
C PRO A 657 -1.08 -6.42 -32.52
N SER A 658 -1.14 -6.69 -31.22
CA SER A 658 -0.70 -7.96 -30.62
C SER A 658 -1.88 -8.68 -29.97
N GLU A 659 -1.80 -10.02 -29.90
CA GLU A 659 -2.82 -10.83 -29.23
C GLU A 659 -2.66 -10.73 -27.71
N HIS A 660 -3.78 -10.52 -27.02
CA HIS A 660 -3.88 -10.60 -25.57
C HIS A 660 -5.07 -11.47 -25.18
N THR A 661 -4.89 -12.29 -24.14
CA THR A 661 -5.98 -13.11 -23.58
C THR A 661 -6.30 -12.63 -22.19
N ALA A 662 -7.57 -12.32 -21.95
CA ALA A 662 -8.08 -11.90 -20.64
C ALA A 662 -9.13 -12.88 -20.12
N TYR A 663 -9.12 -13.19 -18.84
CA TYR A 663 -10.18 -13.95 -18.19
C TYR A 663 -11.27 -13.02 -17.68
N LEU A 664 -12.50 -13.30 -18.04
CA LEU A 664 -13.66 -12.56 -17.54
C LEU A 664 -14.35 -13.36 -16.44
N PRO A 665 -14.31 -12.94 -15.17
CA PRO A 665 -14.91 -13.69 -14.06
C PRO A 665 -16.39 -13.98 -14.25
N ALA A 666 -16.81 -15.17 -13.82
CA ALA A 666 -18.19 -15.63 -13.93
C ALA A 666 -19.18 -14.79 -13.09
N GLY A 667 -20.46 -14.82 -13.45
CA GLY A 667 -21.54 -14.16 -12.73
C GLY A 667 -21.75 -12.69 -13.07
N SER A 668 -21.00 -12.16 -14.06
CA SER A 668 -21.17 -10.80 -14.56
C SER A 668 -21.09 -10.75 -16.07
N ARG A 669 -21.66 -9.73 -16.68
CA ARG A 669 -21.34 -9.31 -18.04
C ARG A 669 -20.20 -8.32 -17.99
N TRP A 670 -19.41 -8.28 -19.09
CA TRP A 670 -18.24 -7.44 -19.21
C TRP A 670 -18.27 -6.66 -20.50
N TYR A 671 -17.92 -5.39 -20.43
CA TYR A 671 -17.85 -4.48 -21.56
C TYR A 671 -16.39 -4.11 -21.81
N TYR A 672 -15.89 -4.42 -23.00
CA TYR A 672 -14.57 -3.91 -23.39
C TYR A 672 -14.63 -2.39 -23.51
N PHE A 673 -13.82 -1.68 -22.77
CA PHE A 673 -13.96 -0.22 -22.59
C PHE A 673 -13.85 0.57 -23.90
N HIS A 674 -12.95 0.15 -24.81
CA HIS A 674 -12.61 0.93 -26.01
C HIS A 674 -13.70 0.90 -27.10
N ASN A 675 -14.45 -0.18 -27.24
CA ASN A 675 -15.45 -0.33 -28.29
C ASN A 675 -16.86 -0.73 -27.81
N GLY A 676 -17.03 -0.92 -26.50
CA GLY A 676 -18.32 -1.31 -25.90
C GLY A 676 -18.77 -2.73 -26.18
N LYS A 677 -17.93 -3.57 -26.81
CA LYS A 677 -18.27 -4.98 -27.07
C LYS A 677 -18.55 -5.72 -25.77
N VAL A 678 -19.64 -6.53 -25.80
CA VAL A 678 -20.13 -7.23 -24.60
C VAL A 678 -19.68 -8.68 -24.62
N TYR A 679 -19.30 -9.19 -23.45
CA TYR A 679 -18.95 -10.58 -23.23
C TYR A 679 -19.66 -11.09 -21.98
N ASP A 680 -20.04 -12.36 -21.99
CA ASP A 680 -20.46 -13.04 -20.77
C ASP A 680 -19.22 -13.46 -19.94
N GLY A 681 -19.37 -13.50 -18.63
CA GLY A 681 -18.29 -13.96 -17.76
C GLY A 681 -18.12 -15.49 -17.75
N GLY A 682 -17.05 -15.98 -17.11
CA GLY A 682 -16.68 -17.38 -17.01
C GLY A 682 -15.89 -17.90 -18.22
N GLN A 683 -15.20 -17.02 -18.95
CA GLN A 683 -14.46 -17.40 -20.16
C GLN A 683 -13.17 -16.59 -20.36
N ASP A 684 -12.25 -17.17 -21.09
CA ASP A 684 -11.10 -16.43 -21.66
C ASP A 684 -11.52 -15.77 -22.97
N VAL A 685 -11.07 -14.51 -23.14
CA VAL A 685 -11.35 -13.72 -24.35
C VAL A 685 -10.04 -13.31 -24.99
N LYS A 686 -9.92 -13.60 -26.30
CA LYS A 686 -8.79 -13.15 -27.12
C LYS A 686 -9.10 -11.82 -27.76
N LEU A 687 -8.16 -10.90 -27.67
CA LEU A 687 -8.23 -9.55 -28.22
C LEU A 687 -7.00 -9.27 -29.07
N GLU A 688 -7.19 -8.54 -30.17
CA GLU A 688 -6.11 -7.89 -30.90
C GLU A 688 -6.01 -6.45 -30.42
N ILE A 689 -4.88 -6.08 -29.83
CA ILE A 689 -4.70 -4.82 -29.12
C ILE A 689 -3.58 -4.00 -29.78
N PRO A 690 -3.86 -2.76 -30.24
CA PRO A 690 -2.83 -1.82 -30.62
C PRO A 690 -1.87 -1.53 -29.46
N PHE A 691 -0.60 -1.27 -29.76
CA PHE A 691 0.42 -1.03 -28.72
C PHE A 691 0.06 0.10 -27.75
N SER A 692 -0.60 1.16 -28.22
CA SER A 692 -1.05 2.30 -27.41
C SER A 692 -2.33 2.03 -26.58
N GLU A 693 -3.04 0.91 -26.84
CA GLU A 693 -4.29 0.59 -26.16
C GLU A 693 -4.04 -0.22 -24.88
N ILE A 694 -4.76 0.11 -23.81
CA ILE A 694 -4.69 -0.59 -22.53
C ILE A 694 -5.91 -1.50 -22.44
N PRO A 695 -5.74 -2.84 -22.35
CA PRO A 695 -6.88 -3.73 -22.25
C PRO A 695 -7.47 -3.68 -20.84
N PHE A 696 -8.77 -3.35 -20.77
CA PHE A 696 -9.56 -3.45 -19.55
C PHE A 696 -11.06 -3.50 -19.87
N PHE A 697 -11.79 -4.03 -18.91
CA PHE A 697 -13.23 -4.22 -19.06
C PHE A 697 -13.99 -3.52 -17.93
N ILE A 698 -15.24 -3.17 -18.22
CA ILE A 698 -16.16 -2.62 -17.23
C ILE A 698 -17.22 -3.66 -16.91
N ARG A 699 -17.39 -3.89 -15.61
CA ARG A 699 -18.41 -4.81 -15.09
C ARG A 699 -19.81 -4.33 -15.45
N GLY A 700 -20.66 -5.19 -15.97
CA GLY A 700 -22.08 -4.90 -16.15
C GLY A 700 -22.75 -4.62 -14.80
N GLY A 701 -23.60 -3.60 -14.76
CA GLY A 701 -24.12 -3.05 -13.50
C GLY A 701 -23.15 -2.05 -12.86
N SER A 702 -22.49 -1.22 -13.68
CA SER A 702 -21.59 -0.17 -13.18
C SER A 702 -21.95 1.21 -13.75
N ILE A 703 -21.61 2.24 -12.98
CA ILE A 703 -21.67 3.65 -13.35
C ILE A 703 -20.25 4.20 -13.24
N LEU A 704 -19.71 4.72 -14.35
CA LEU A 704 -18.34 5.21 -14.45
C LEU A 704 -18.32 6.67 -14.87
N PRO A 705 -17.95 7.62 -13.99
CA PRO A 705 -17.74 9.00 -14.39
C PRO A 705 -16.40 9.15 -15.11
N ILE A 706 -16.42 9.87 -16.22
CA ILE A 706 -15.25 10.21 -17.04
C ILE A 706 -15.07 11.73 -16.99
N GLY A 707 -13.87 12.16 -16.60
CA GLY A 707 -13.46 13.55 -16.50
C GLY A 707 -13.00 14.13 -17.85
N PRO A 708 -12.77 15.44 -17.87
CA PRO A 708 -12.22 16.14 -19.04
C PRO A 708 -10.72 15.85 -19.23
N ASP A 709 -10.22 16.15 -20.42
CA ASP A 709 -8.78 16.22 -20.64
C ASP A 709 -8.22 17.46 -19.94
N VAL A 710 -7.16 17.26 -19.16
CA VAL A 710 -6.53 18.28 -18.31
C VAL A 710 -5.01 18.11 -18.28
N GLN A 711 -4.30 19.18 -17.87
CA GLN A 711 -2.84 19.17 -17.68
C GLN A 711 -2.44 18.88 -16.22
N TYR A 712 -3.36 19.07 -15.28
CA TYR A 712 -3.22 18.75 -13.85
C TYR A 712 -4.60 18.52 -13.23
N SER A 713 -4.65 17.81 -12.12
CA SER A 713 -5.88 17.28 -11.54
C SER A 713 -6.94 18.32 -11.17
N SER A 714 -6.52 19.55 -10.83
CA SER A 714 -7.42 20.66 -10.43
C SER A 714 -7.65 21.70 -11.53
N GLU A 715 -7.23 21.44 -12.80
CA GLU A 715 -7.36 22.43 -13.88
C GLU A 715 -8.81 22.76 -14.21
N LYS A 716 -9.67 21.78 -14.17
CA LYS A 716 -11.10 21.97 -14.50
C LYS A 716 -11.96 21.40 -13.38
N ALA A 717 -12.98 22.14 -13.02
CA ALA A 717 -14.04 21.63 -12.14
C ALA A 717 -14.76 20.44 -12.81
N TRP A 718 -15.33 19.56 -12.01
CA TRP A 718 -16.13 18.44 -12.51
C TRP A 718 -17.62 18.87 -12.70
N ASP A 719 -17.79 19.94 -13.44
CA ASP A 719 -19.10 20.53 -13.79
C ASP A 719 -19.68 19.95 -15.07
N ASN A 720 -18.82 19.38 -15.94
CA ASN A 720 -19.15 18.73 -17.20
C ASN A 720 -18.54 17.32 -17.24
N LEU A 721 -19.28 16.31 -16.77
CA LEU A 721 -18.82 14.92 -16.75
C LEU A 721 -19.62 14.05 -17.73
N GLU A 722 -18.93 13.09 -18.36
CA GLU A 722 -19.59 11.96 -18.99
C GLU A 722 -19.85 10.88 -17.93
N ILE A 723 -21.13 10.49 -17.77
CA ILE A 723 -21.54 9.39 -16.88
C ILE A 723 -21.86 8.17 -17.77
N ARG A 724 -20.92 7.24 -17.83
CA ARG A 724 -21.10 6.00 -18.59
C ARG A 724 -21.81 4.97 -17.73
N VAL A 725 -22.95 4.48 -18.19
CA VAL A 725 -23.69 3.41 -17.55
C VAL A 725 -23.53 2.13 -18.34
N TYR A 726 -23.12 1.07 -17.67
CA TYR A 726 -22.92 -0.26 -18.25
C TYR A 726 -24.01 -1.21 -17.75
N PRO A 727 -25.04 -1.49 -18.55
CA PRO A 727 -26.15 -2.36 -18.16
C PRO A 727 -25.71 -3.81 -17.85
N GLY A 728 -26.56 -4.56 -17.16
CA GLY A 728 -26.29 -5.96 -16.82
C GLY A 728 -26.97 -6.34 -15.50
N SER A 729 -26.91 -5.46 -14.54
CA SER A 729 -27.65 -5.50 -13.28
C SER A 729 -27.98 -4.09 -12.82
N ASP A 730 -28.72 -3.93 -11.73
CA ASP A 730 -28.85 -2.65 -11.06
C ASP A 730 -27.47 -2.19 -10.57
N ALA A 731 -27.24 -0.87 -10.54
CA ALA A 731 -25.98 -0.29 -10.15
C ALA A 731 -26.16 0.91 -9.23
N GLU A 732 -25.15 1.16 -8.41
CA GLU A 732 -25.03 2.37 -7.61
C GLU A 732 -23.61 2.94 -7.70
N PHE A 733 -23.50 4.26 -7.63
CA PHE A 733 -22.25 4.99 -7.54
C PHE A 733 -22.48 6.31 -6.81
N THR A 734 -21.51 6.78 -6.07
CA THR A 734 -21.56 8.11 -5.43
C THR A 734 -20.39 8.94 -5.95
N LEU A 735 -20.69 9.98 -6.70
CA LEU A 735 -19.68 10.99 -7.08
C LEU A 735 -19.36 11.83 -5.85
N TYR A 736 -18.09 11.84 -5.47
CA TYR A 736 -17.57 12.60 -4.35
C TYR A 736 -16.72 13.78 -4.82
N GLU A 737 -16.88 14.90 -4.16
CA GLU A 737 -16.10 16.11 -4.38
C GLU A 737 -15.87 16.86 -3.07
N ASP A 738 -14.67 17.41 -2.93
CA ASP A 738 -14.29 18.37 -1.90
C ASP A 738 -13.32 19.41 -2.49
N ARG A 739 -12.56 20.15 -1.69
CA ARG A 739 -11.55 21.09 -2.19
C ARG A 739 -10.35 20.44 -2.89
N GLY A 740 -10.24 19.11 -2.87
CA GLY A 740 -9.08 18.37 -3.39
C GLY A 740 -7.91 18.33 -2.41
N ASP A 741 -7.91 19.12 -1.35
CA ASP A 741 -6.88 19.16 -0.31
C ASP A 741 -7.44 19.73 1.01
N GLY A 742 -6.65 19.64 2.10
CA GLY A 742 -7.06 20.03 3.45
C GLY A 742 -8.03 19.03 4.10
N TYR A 743 -8.26 19.22 5.39
CA TYR A 743 -9.03 18.29 6.22
C TYR A 743 -10.49 18.76 6.51
N ASP A 744 -10.99 19.72 5.76
CA ASP A 744 -12.37 20.20 5.86
C ASP A 744 -13.40 19.08 5.68
N TYR A 745 -13.05 18.03 4.95
CA TYR A 745 -13.90 16.86 4.73
C TYR A 745 -14.23 16.11 6.04
N GLU A 746 -13.33 16.11 7.01
CA GLU A 746 -13.58 15.52 8.35
C GLU A 746 -14.70 16.28 9.10
N GLN A 747 -14.91 17.55 8.76
CA GLN A 747 -15.97 18.40 9.29
C GLN A 747 -17.25 18.37 8.43
N GLY A 748 -17.36 17.43 7.50
CA GLY A 748 -18.52 17.31 6.60
C GLY A 748 -18.57 18.32 5.46
N LYS A 749 -17.47 19.03 5.17
CA LYS A 749 -17.37 19.99 4.06
C LYS A 749 -16.97 19.29 2.77
N TYR A 750 -17.86 18.52 2.22
CA TYR A 750 -17.74 17.81 0.94
C TYR A 750 -19.12 17.66 0.30
N SER A 751 -19.16 17.20 -0.93
CA SER A 751 -20.37 16.92 -1.69
C SER A 751 -20.43 15.46 -2.11
N GLU A 752 -21.55 14.81 -1.89
CA GLU A 752 -21.89 13.50 -2.44
C GLU A 752 -23.07 13.63 -3.40
N ILE A 753 -22.96 13.05 -4.59
CA ILE A 753 -24.07 12.91 -5.54
C ILE A 753 -24.30 11.42 -5.80
N PRO A 754 -25.23 10.78 -5.05
CA PRO A 754 -25.54 9.37 -5.28
C PRO A 754 -26.26 9.19 -6.62
N MET A 755 -25.90 8.13 -7.33
CA MET A 755 -26.50 7.71 -8.60
C MET A 755 -26.92 6.25 -8.52
N THR A 756 -28.10 5.93 -9.06
CA THR A 756 -28.59 4.56 -9.13
C THR A 756 -29.11 4.24 -10.54
N TRP A 757 -28.75 3.09 -11.04
CA TRP A 757 -29.27 2.54 -12.30
C TRP A 757 -30.24 1.41 -12.03
N ASN A 758 -31.47 1.55 -12.56
CA ASN A 758 -32.40 0.45 -12.60
C ASN A 758 -32.34 -0.23 -13.98
N ASN A 759 -31.81 -1.45 -14.00
CA ASN A 759 -31.54 -2.16 -15.25
C ASN A 759 -32.80 -2.59 -15.98
N ARG A 760 -33.90 -2.90 -15.27
CA ARG A 760 -35.17 -3.30 -15.87
C ARG A 760 -35.85 -2.14 -16.59
N THR A 761 -35.89 -0.98 -15.96
CA THR A 761 -36.57 0.22 -16.52
C THR A 761 -35.63 1.06 -17.40
N ARG A 762 -34.33 0.72 -17.46
CA ARG A 762 -33.25 1.46 -18.12
C ARG A 762 -33.26 2.93 -17.71
N THR A 763 -33.28 3.16 -16.42
CA THR A 763 -33.38 4.50 -15.82
C THR A 763 -32.19 4.76 -14.89
N LEU A 764 -31.42 5.79 -15.19
CA LEU A 764 -30.45 6.38 -14.27
C LEU A 764 -31.16 7.41 -13.42
N THR A 765 -31.05 7.29 -12.10
CA THR A 765 -31.49 8.33 -11.16
C THR A 765 -30.26 8.97 -10.54
N ILE A 766 -30.11 10.26 -10.77
CA ILE A 766 -29.16 11.11 -10.03
C ILE A 766 -29.94 11.70 -8.86
N HIS A 767 -29.54 11.33 -7.63
CA HIS A 767 -30.28 11.71 -6.43
C HIS A 767 -29.92 13.12 -5.96
N ASN A 768 -30.61 13.62 -4.93
CA ASN A 768 -30.28 14.89 -4.31
C ASN A 768 -28.82 14.90 -3.84
N ARG A 769 -28.12 15.99 -4.13
CA ARG A 769 -26.79 16.26 -3.58
C ARG A 769 -26.87 16.31 -2.04
N ARG A 770 -25.86 15.75 -1.40
CA ARG A 770 -25.66 15.81 0.04
C ARG A 770 -24.40 16.60 0.32
N GLY A 771 -24.47 17.54 1.27
CA GLY A 771 -23.31 18.34 1.66
C GLY A 771 -22.94 19.44 0.67
N SER A 772 -21.94 20.22 1.06
CA SER A 772 -21.36 21.31 0.27
C SER A 772 -19.97 21.66 0.79
N PHE A 773 -19.17 22.32 -0.05
CA PHE A 773 -17.84 22.80 0.32
C PHE A 773 -17.55 24.14 -0.39
N ARG A 774 -16.56 24.86 0.11
CA ARG A 774 -16.16 26.15 -0.48
C ARG A 774 -15.57 25.93 -1.88
N GLY A 775 -16.08 26.63 -2.87
CA GLY A 775 -15.67 26.50 -4.28
C GLY A 775 -16.43 25.42 -5.08
N MET A 776 -17.42 24.78 -4.47
CA MET A 776 -18.25 23.79 -5.15
C MET A 776 -19.05 24.44 -6.30
N THR A 777 -19.02 23.79 -7.46
CA THR A 777 -19.91 24.13 -8.58
C THR A 777 -21.35 23.71 -8.27
N ALA A 778 -22.25 24.68 -8.20
CA ALA A 778 -23.64 24.41 -7.81
C ALA A 778 -24.43 23.69 -8.90
N GLU A 779 -24.20 24.06 -10.14
CA GLU A 779 -24.86 23.48 -11.32
C GLU A 779 -23.87 22.63 -12.11
N LYS A 780 -24.30 21.50 -12.61
CA LYS A 780 -23.50 20.55 -13.37
C LYS A 780 -24.26 20.09 -14.61
N THR A 781 -23.52 19.80 -15.66
CA THR A 781 -24.06 19.13 -16.84
C THR A 781 -23.51 17.70 -16.90
N PHE A 782 -24.40 16.73 -16.94
CA PHE A 782 -24.01 15.33 -17.10
C PHE A 782 -24.44 14.82 -18.48
N ARG A 783 -23.48 14.31 -19.24
CA ARG A 783 -23.73 13.55 -20.46
C ARG A 783 -23.81 12.08 -20.08
N VAL A 784 -25.00 11.52 -19.96
CA VAL A 784 -25.21 10.10 -19.64
C VAL A 784 -25.16 9.29 -20.92
N THR A 785 -24.25 8.29 -20.96
CA THR A 785 -23.98 7.49 -22.18
C THR A 785 -24.09 6.00 -21.88
N LEU A 786 -24.66 5.23 -22.80
CA LEU A 786 -24.63 3.77 -22.81
C LEU A 786 -23.61 3.22 -23.82
N PRO A 787 -23.15 1.97 -23.68
CA PRO A 787 -22.20 1.35 -24.63
C PRO A 787 -22.73 1.22 -26.08
N ASP A 788 -24.04 1.21 -26.26
CA ASP A 788 -24.70 1.20 -27.60
C ASP A 788 -24.73 2.57 -28.28
N GLY A 789 -24.09 3.60 -27.69
CA GLY A 789 -24.00 4.96 -28.20
C GLY A 789 -25.17 5.86 -27.83
N LYS A 790 -26.25 5.33 -27.24
CA LYS A 790 -27.34 6.17 -26.75
C LYS A 790 -26.87 7.07 -25.64
N HIS A 791 -27.27 8.34 -25.69
CA HIS A 791 -26.90 9.32 -24.66
C HIS A 791 -28.01 10.34 -24.44
N LYS A 792 -27.98 10.96 -23.27
CA LYS A 792 -28.77 12.15 -22.92
C LYS A 792 -27.90 13.11 -22.10
N THR A 793 -28.06 14.40 -22.40
CA THR A 793 -27.43 15.46 -21.62
C THR A 793 -28.48 16.06 -20.70
N VAL A 794 -28.13 16.27 -19.44
CA VAL A 794 -29.01 16.83 -18.41
C VAL A 794 -28.27 17.84 -17.55
N ASP A 795 -28.97 18.92 -17.20
CA ASP A 795 -28.49 19.88 -16.23
C ASP A 795 -28.95 19.46 -14.84
N TYR A 796 -28.02 19.49 -13.89
CA TYR A 796 -28.24 19.06 -12.54
C TYR A 796 -27.92 20.18 -11.55
N ASN A 797 -28.91 20.61 -10.81
CA ASN A 797 -28.85 21.72 -9.84
C ASN A 797 -28.86 21.25 -8.35
N GLY A 798 -28.50 20.01 -8.12
CA GLY A 798 -28.50 19.41 -6.78
C GLY A 798 -29.80 18.66 -6.43
N LYS A 799 -30.83 18.72 -7.27
CA LYS A 799 -32.13 18.03 -7.07
C LYS A 799 -32.19 16.73 -7.87
N LYS A 800 -32.95 15.76 -7.35
CA LYS A 800 -33.16 14.46 -7.97
C LYS A 800 -33.69 14.60 -9.39
N ILE A 801 -33.08 13.87 -10.32
CA ILE A 801 -33.52 13.73 -11.73
C ILE A 801 -33.47 12.25 -12.13
N ALA A 802 -34.45 11.82 -12.90
CA ALA A 802 -34.51 10.46 -13.47
C ALA A 802 -34.39 10.55 -15.01
N ILE A 803 -33.49 9.76 -15.57
CA ILE A 803 -33.11 9.77 -16.99
C ILE A 803 -33.36 8.39 -17.56
N LYS A 804 -34.37 8.25 -18.38
CA LYS A 804 -34.67 7.00 -19.11
C LYS A 804 -33.88 6.96 -20.42
N LEU A 805 -33.09 5.89 -20.64
CA LEU A 805 -32.21 5.69 -21.80
C LEU A 805 -32.67 4.53 -22.68
#